data_f57239bb5f810648c57bcfc9c759ac3c
#
_entry.id   f57239bb5f810648c57bcfc9c759ac3c
#
_cell.length_a   1.000
_cell.length_b   1.000
_cell.length_c   1.000
_cell.angle_alpha   90.00
_cell.angle_beta   90.00
_cell.angle_gamma   90.00
#
_symmetry.space_group_name_H-M   'P 1'
#
loop_
_entity.id
_entity.type
_entity.pdbx_description
1 polymer ?
#
loop_
_entity_poly.entity_id
_entity_poly.type
_entity_poly.pdbx_seq_one_letter_code
_entity_poly.pdbx_strand_id
1 'polypeptide(L)'
;MREWGPAIRNPKAMPSRTKISFLHIARPNDFARAVLACFLSAAIAPGLLGGGKQEKPQPMPKPQAPAQSGGASTGGVFAPVLDEKRRPITAGGFVDGAPAIFEDVAKTAGLNKFTHISGSPEKNLILEAPGSGAAIFDYDNDGWPDIYLVNGSTFNALRGKEKAPRAALFRNNHDGTFTDVTEKAGVANNRWGFGVAVGDYDNDGWPDLYVTNYGKNRLYHNNHDGTFTDVAEAAGVAVSGAKPIWSTGATFGDYDGDGKLDLYVTGYVKFDLDNPPLSGTAAAQYSFCQYRGKPVMCGPRGLPGEQNHLFHNNGNGTFTEVSKTAGVANEKGYYGFGVAFADVNDDGKVDLVVANDSVPNYLFLNKGDGTFEDDSYPSGFALKEDGREQAAMGLGIGDYENSGRLSLYVTTFSDDYYSLYRNEGDGNFSDVSFQAGVAAVTIPFLGWGTGFLDYDNDGWKDIFAANGHVYPGVDQNDWGMTYAQRPLLLHNLDGKHFQVVPAAPNSGLGLVVCARGAAFGDLFNDGKLAVVLNTIDGPPVLLRNAVSNGNNWVVLHLVGGAKGPRDAVGAKAFLTAGGMTQRNDVISGGSFLSNHDMRLHFGIGKAKQVDKLEIRWPDGAKENVALSAVNRVFRIEEGKGAVEEPLK
;
A
#
# COMPACT_ATOMS: atom_id res chain seq x y z
N MET A 1 7.58 -64.03 32.56
CA MET A 1 6.63 -65.12 32.92
C MET A 1 5.25 -64.73 32.46
N ARG A 2 4.69 -65.57 31.55
CA ARG A 2 3.28 -65.72 31.10
C ARG A 2 2.59 -64.48 30.50
N GLU A 3 2.45 -64.38 29.15
CA GLU A 3 1.52 -65.12 28.26
C GLU A 3 0.05 -64.97 28.68
N TRP A 4 -0.82 -64.41 27.78
CA TRP A 4 -1.70 -65.05 26.81
C TRP A 4 -2.58 -64.01 26.09
N GLY A 5 -2.55 -63.95 24.75
CA GLY A 5 -3.66 -63.51 23.93
C GLY A 5 -4.55 -64.73 23.55
N PRO A 6 -5.28 -64.73 22.40
CA PRO A 6 -6.15 -63.77 21.73
C PRO A 6 -7.59 -64.34 21.53
N ALA A 7 -8.55 -63.63 20.98
CA ALA A 7 -9.70 -64.25 20.32
C ALA A 7 -10.37 -63.33 19.25
N ILE A 8 -10.35 -63.84 18.06
CA ILE A 8 -11.03 -63.53 16.82
C ILE A 8 -12.54 -63.81 16.91
N ARG A 9 -13.39 -62.98 16.25
CA ARG A 9 -14.55 -63.41 15.43
C ARG A 9 -15.18 -62.29 14.59
N ASN A 10 -15.09 -62.46 13.30
CA ASN A 10 -15.97 -61.98 12.24
C ASN A 10 -16.98 -63.10 11.90
N PRO A 11 -17.94 -63.01 10.98
CA PRO A 11 -18.60 -61.95 10.22
C PRO A 11 -20.16 -62.09 10.09
N LYS A 12 -20.86 -61.18 9.38
CA LYS A 12 -22.03 -61.40 8.49
C LYS A 12 -22.69 -60.01 8.25
N ALA A 13 -23.03 -59.53 7.12
CA ALA A 13 -23.45 -59.94 5.78
C ALA A 13 -24.19 -58.73 5.21
N MET A 14 -23.89 -58.38 3.97
CA MET A 14 -24.64 -57.39 3.12
C MET A 14 -26.07 -57.85 2.81
N PRO A 15 -26.91 -56.87 2.37
CA PRO A 15 -27.38 -57.01 1.00
C PRO A 15 -27.41 -55.71 0.15
N SER A 16 -27.01 -55.90 -1.07
CA SER A 16 -27.57 -55.62 -2.43
C SER A 16 -27.84 -54.20 -2.88
N ARG A 17 -27.03 -53.81 -3.81
CA ARG A 17 -27.17 -53.14 -5.15
C ARG A 17 -28.50 -52.48 -5.47
N THR A 18 -28.39 -51.14 -5.76
CA THR A 18 -29.27 -50.52 -6.76
C THR A 18 -28.38 -49.83 -7.79
N LYS A 19 -28.63 -50.16 -9.09
CA LYS A 19 -27.98 -49.65 -10.28
C LYS A 19 -28.44 -48.22 -10.53
N ILE A 20 -27.53 -47.27 -10.74
CA ILE A 20 -27.81 -46.01 -11.40
C ILE A 20 -27.02 -45.97 -12.72
N SER A 21 -27.75 -45.79 -13.79
CA SER A 21 -27.28 -45.78 -15.18
C SER A 21 -26.44 -44.56 -15.47
N PHE A 22 -25.29 -44.76 -16.12
CA PHE A 22 -24.44 -43.71 -16.70
C PHE A 22 -25.17 -43.10 -17.91
N LEU A 23 -25.36 -41.78 -17.90
CA LEU A 23 -25.68 -41.00 -19.09
C LEU A 23 -24.38 -40.61 -19.79
N HIS A 24 -24.29 -40.92 -21.08
CA HIS A 24 -23.16 -40.59 -21.95
C HIS A 24 -23.03 -39.07 -22.11
N ILE A 25 -21.84 -38.53 -21.82
CA ILE A 25 -21.45 -37.17 -22.17
C ILE A 25 -20.99 -37.20 -23.65
N ALA A 26 -21.71 -36.48 -24.52
CA ALA A 26 -21.37 -36.28 -25.92
C ALA A 26 -20.15 -35.35 -26.06
N ARG A 27 -19.27 -35.67 -27.00
CA ARG A 27 -18.04 -34.95 -27.34
C ARG A 27 -18.33 -33.58 -28.00
N PRO A 28 -17.44 -32.56 -27.87
CA PRO A 28 -17.66 -31.23 -28.40
C PRO A 28 -17.23 -31.09 -29.87
N ASN A 29 -18.10 -31.46 -30.83
CA ASN A 29 -17.86 -31.20 -32.26
C ASN A 29 -19.10 -30.88 -33.09
N ASP A 30 -20.27 -30.63 -32.51
CA ASP A 30 -21.51 -30.40 -33.28
C ASP A 30 -22.05 -28.94 -33.22
N PHE A 31 -21.29 -27.97 -32.69
CA PHE A 31 -21.74 -26.57 -32.66
C PHE A 31 -21.30 -25.71 -33.88
N ALA A 32 -20.61 -26.29 -34.86
CA ALA A 32 -20.09 -25.54 -36.02
C ALA A 32 -20.94 -25.71 -37.31
N ARG A 33 -22.13 -26.32 -37.27
CA ARG A 33 -22.97 -26.56 -38.49
C ARG A 33 -24.38 -25.98 -38.49
N ALA A 34 -24.76 -25.21 -37.50
CA ALA A 34 -26.13 -24.67 -37.38
C ALA A 34 -26.26 -23.15 -37.65
N VAL A 35 -25.20 -22.44 -38.09
CA VAL A 35 -25.27 -20.98 -38.35
C VAL A 35 -25.11 -20.62 -39.84
N LEU A 36 -25.15 -21.57 -40.77
CA LEU A 36 -25.00 -21.28 -42.21
C LEU A 36 -26.25 -21.63 -43.07
N ALA A 37 -27.45 -21.49 -42.57
CA ALA A 37 -28.67 -21.83 -43.32
C ALA A 37 -29.82 -20.82 -43.20
N CYS A 38 -29.58 -19.53 -43.02
CA CYS A 38 -30.64 -18.51 -43.01
C CYS A 38 -30.28 -17.20 -43.74
N PHE A 39 -29.63 -17.28 -44.89
CA PHE A 39 -29.58 -16.15 -45.83
C PHE A 39 -29.54 -16.66 -47.27
N LEU A 40 -30.70 -17.03 -47.83
CA LEU A 40 -30.98 -17.06 -49.28
C LEU A 40 -32.46 -17.22 -49.48
N SER A 41 -33.21 -16.15 -49.64
CA SER A 41 -34.42 -16.03 -50.45
C SER A 41 -34.98 -14.59 -50.36
N ALA A 42 -34.61 -13.73 -51.25
CA ALA A 42 -35.45 -12.62 -51.67
C ALA A 42 -35.18 -12.37 -53.17
N ALA A 43 -36.26 -12.51 -53.93
CA ALA A 43 -36.28 -12.57 -55.35
C ALA A 43 -36.03 -11.27 -56.11
N ILE A 44 -35.57 -11.44 -57.30
CA ILE A 44 -35.30 -10.50 -58.39
C ILE A 44 -36.61 -9.91 -58.94
N ALA A 45 -36.63 -8.58 -59.14
CA ALA A 45 -37.46 -7.94 -60.15
C ALA A 45 -36.62 -6.89 -60.92
N PRO A 46 -36.70 -6.84 -62.24
CA PRO A 46 -35.84 -5.96 -63.04
C PRO A 46 -36.52 -4.64 -63.39
N GLY A 47 -35.77 -3.58 -63.50
CA GLY A 47 -36.30 -2.34 -64.07
C GLY A 47 -35.39 -1.14 -64.02
N LEU A 48 -34.88 -0.84 -65.23
CA LEU A 48 -34.49 0.47 -65.76
C LEU A 48 -33.08 1.07 -65.53
N LEU A 49 -32.42 1.12 -66.68
CA LEU A 49 -31.14 1.82 -66.96
C LEU A 49 -31.21 3.33 -66.70
N GLY A 50 -30.28 3.83 -65.98
CA GLY A 50 -29.93 5.26 -65.93
C GLY A 50 -28.44 5.38 -65.61
N GLY A 51 -27.65 5.84 -66.61
CA GLY A 51 -26.18 5.99 -66.47
C GLY A 51 -25.78 7.07 -65.46
N GLY A 52 -25.12 6.68 -64.40
CA GLY A 52 -24.49 7.55 -63.44
C GLY A 52 -23.04 7.11 -63.27
N LYS A 53 -22.10 8.06 -63.36
CA LYS A 53 -20.67 7.87 -63.20
C LYS A 53 -20.37 7.19 -61.85
N GLN A 54 -19.64 6.07 -61.89
CA GLN A 54 -19.08 5.45 -60.70
C GLN A 54 -18.06 6.37 -60.05
N GLU A 55 -18.40 7.03 -58.94
CA GLU A 55 -17.42 7.58 -57.99
C GLU A 55 -16.76 6.41 -57.26
N LYS A 56 -15.43 6.41 -57.23
CA LYS A 56 -14.66 5.46 -56.43
C LYS A 56 -15.03 5.62 -54.95
N PRO A 57 -15.20 4.52 -54.17
CA PRO A 57 -15.44 4.63 -52.75
C PRO A 57 -14.28 5.39 -52.11
N GLN A 58 -14.60 6.45 -51.40
CA GLN A 58 -13.63 7.10 -50.49
C GLN A 58 -13.23 6.10 -49.42
N PRO A 59 -11.95 6.02 -49.05
CA PRO A 59 -11.53 5.18 -47.93
C PRO A 59 -12.23 5.69 -46.66
N MET A 60 -12.87 4.78 -45.94
CA MET A 60 -13.41 5.08 -44.62
C MET A 60 -12.32 5.72 -43.74
N PRO A 61 -12.64 6.80 -43.00
CA PRO A 61 -11.70 7.36 -42.05
C PRO A 61 -11.29 6.25 -41.09
N LYS A 62 -9.98 6.06 -40.93
CA LYS A 62 -9.45 5.16 -39.89
C LYS A 62 -10.04 5.59 -38.57
N PRO A 63 -10.45 4.64 -37.68
CA PRO A 63 -10.88 4.98 -36.35
C PRO A 63 -9.79 5.84 -35.72
N GLN A 64 -10.11 7.08 -35.37
CA GLN A 64 -9.24 7.89 -34.53
C GLN A 64 -9.16 7.14 -33.20
N ALA A 65 -7.95 6.78 -32.80
CA ALA A 65 -7.71 6.35 -31.44
C ALA A 65 -8.29 7.42 -30.48
N PRO A 66 -9.00 7.04 -29.42
CA PRO A 66 -9.51 8.01 -28.47
C PRO A 66 -8.34 8.87 -28.00
N ALA A 67 -8.53 10.19 -28.00
CA ALA A 67 -7.56 11.13 -27.47
C ALA A 67 -7.24 10.69 -26.03
N GLN A 68 -6.02 10.23 -25.80
CA GLN A 68 -5.58 9.90 -24.45
C GLN A 68 -5.66 11.18 -23.62
N SER A 69 -6.59 11.23 -22.68
CA SER A 69 -6.54 12.22 -21.63
C SER A 69 -5.23 12.01 -20.88
N GLY A 70 -4.35 13.00 -20.86
CA GLY A 70 -3.02 12.88 -20.22
C GLY A 70 -3.06 12.85 -18.70
N GLY A 71 -4.23 12.70 -18.10
CA GLY A 71 -4.40 12.44 -16.69
C GLY A 71 -4.47 10.93 -16.44
N ALA A 72 -3.97 10.50 -15.31
CA ALA A 72 -4.01 9.11 -14.87
C ALA A 72 -5.42 8.63 -14.47
N SER A 73 -6.44 9.51 -14.51
CA SER A 73 -7.82 9.14 -14.21
C SER A 73 -8.33 8.14 -15.24
N THR A 74 -8.69 6.98 -14.77
CA THR A 74 -9.38 5.92 -15.53
C THR A 74 -10.89 6.04 -15.39
N GLY A 75 -11.37 6.86 -14.44
CA GLY A 75 -12.75 7.23 -14.21
C GLY A 75 -13.32 8.14 -15.29
N GLY A 76 -14.53 8.61 -15.13
CA GLY A 76 -15.12 9.65 -15.95
C GLY A 76 -14.76 11.05 -15.45
N VAL A 77 -15.39 12.08 -16.04
CA VAL A 77 -15.44 13.40 -15.46
C VAL A 77 -16.70 13.50 -14.62
N PHE A 78 -16.56 13.73 -13.33
CA PHE A 78 -17.68 13.87 -12.41
C PHE A 78 -18.02 15.34 -12.18
N ALA A 79 -19.26 15.60 -11.79
CA ALA A 79 -19.68 16.94 -11.40
C ALA A 79 -18.92 17.37 -10.14
N PRO A 80 -18.57 18.67 -10.01
CA PRO A 80 -17.95 19.22 -8.81
C PRO A 80 -18.80 18.95 -7.57
N VAL A 81 -18.15 18.42 -6.50
CA VAL A 81 -18.79 18.28 -5.18
C VAL A 81 -18.38 19.47 -4.33
N LEU A 82 -19.34 20.32 -3.99
CA LEU A 82 -19.13 21.53 -3.22
C LEU A 82 -19.84 21.43 -1.85
N ASP A 83 -19.26 22.06 -0.84
CA ASP A 83 -19.90 22.22 0.48
C ASP A 83 -20.96 23.35 0.48
N GLU A 84 -21.64 23.54 1.60
CA GLU A 84 -22.67 24.58 1.77
C GLU A 84 -22.14 26.01 1.52
N LYS A 85 -20.85 26.24 1.75
CA LYS A 85 -20.15 27.51 1.48
C LYS A 85 -19.60 27.57 0.06
N ARG A 86 -19.99 26.63 -0.82
CA ARG A 86 -19.55 26.50 -2.21
C ARG A 86 -18.04 26.29 -2.39
N ARG A 87 -17.35 25.77 -1.39
CA ARG A 87 -15.94 25.36 -1.52
C ARG A 87 -15.87 23.93 -2.05
N PRO A 88 -14.85 23.59 -2.85
CA PRO A 88 -14.59 22.19 -3.20
C PRO A 88 -14.52 21.32 -1.94
N ILE A 89 -15.16 20.16 -1.96
CA ILE A 89 -15.20 19.22 -0.82
C ILE A 89 -13.79 18.80 -0.38
N THR A 90 -12.83 18.84 -1.30
CA THR A 90 -11.42 18.50 -1.07
C THR A 90 -10.71 19.48 -0.11
N ALA A 91 -11.17 20.73 -0.04
CA ALA A 91 -10.71 21.77 0.90
C ALA A 91 -11.88 22.37 1.69
N GLY A 92 -12.96 21.62 1.86
CA GLY A 92 -14.21 22.03 2.49
C GLY A 92 -14.93 20.88 3.17
N GLY A 93 -16.26 21.01 3.32
CA GLY A 93 -17.07 20.00 3.99
C GLY A 93 -16.85 19.97 5.51
N PHE A 94 -16.38 21.08 6.07
CA PHE A 94 -16.13 21.18 7.50
C PHE A 94 -17.45 21.34 8.25
N VAL A 95 -17.57 20.65 9.39
CA VAL A 95 -18.75 20.66 10.25
C VAL A 95 -18.41 21.42 11.54
N ASP A 96 -19.08 22.55 11.74
CA ASP A 96 -18.91 23.34 12.96
C ASP A 96 -19.41 22.54 14.19
N GLY A 97 -18.56 22.43 15.23
CA GLY A 97 -18.87 21.66 16.43
C GLY A 97 -18.63 20.15 16.33
N ALA A 98 -18.13 19.64 15.20
CA ALA A 98 -17.64 18.27 15.12
C ALA A 98 -16.47 18.05 16.12
N PRO A 99 -16.30 16.85 16.68
CA PRO A 99 -15.20 16.57 17.58
C PRO A 99 -13.84 16.67 16.85
N ALA A 100 -12.84 17.23 17.52
CA ALA A 100 -11.46 17.22 17.04
C ALA A 100 -10.86 15.83 17.30
N ILE A 101 -10.95 14.93 16.34
CA ILE A 101 -10.40 13.57 16.44
C ILE A 101 -8.86 13.60 16.45
N PHE A 102 -8.26 14.44 15.62
CA PHE A 102 -6.82 14.64 15.54
C PHE A 102 -6.46 16.12 15.70
N GLU A 103 -5.29 16.36 16.29
CA GLU A 103 -4.66 17.67 16.41
C GLU A 103 -3.28 17.64 15.73
N ASP A 104 -2.98 18.64 14.90
CA ASP A 104 -1.62 18.77 14.35
C ASP A 104 -0.68 19.36 15.40
N VAL A 105 0.24 18.54 15.86
CA VAL A 105 1.26 18.91 16.86
C VAL A 105 2.67 19.03 16.27
N ALA A 106 2.86 18.90 14.96
CA ALA A 106 4.19 18.87 14.32
C ALA A 106 5.08 20.03 14.72
N LYS A 107 4.52 21.25 14.80
CA LYS A 107 5.26 22.44 15.19
C LYS A 107 5.70 22.42 16.64
N THR A 108 4.82 22.07 17.56
CA THR A 108 5.11 21.99 19.00
C THR A 108 5.97 20.79 19.34
N ALA A 109 5.84 19.71 18.57
CA ALA A 109 6.66 18.51 18.68
C ALA A 109 8.07 18.66 18.07
N GLY A 110 8.38 19.78 17.41
CA GLY A 110 9.76 20.06 16.93
C GLY A 110 10.06 19.59 15.50
N LEU A 111 9.09 19.09 14.74
CA LEU A 111 9.28 18.60 13.37
C LEU A 111 9.36 19.73 12.32
N ASN A 112 9.03 20.96 12.67
CA ASN A 112 8.92 22.11 11.76
C ASN A 112 10.26 22.61 11.19
N LYS A 113 11.38 21.98 11.55
CA LYS A 113 12.70 22.23 10.94
C LYS A 113 12.90 21.48 9.61
N PHE A 114 12.06 20.48 9.34
CA PHE A 114 12.06 19.76 8.08
C PHE A 114 11.10 20.43 7.11
N THR A 115 11.48 20.47 5.84
CA THR A 115 10.61 20.85 4.72
C THR A 115 10.91 19.90 3.57
N HIS A 116 9.89 19.24 3.08
CA HIS A 116 9.99 18.41 1.89
C HIS A 116 10.15 19.30 0.66
N ILE A 117 10.99 18.90 -0.29
CA ILE A 117 11.22 19.60 -1.56
C ILE A 117 11.21 18.59 -2.70
N SER A 118 10.39 18.83 -3.72
CA SER A 118 10.29 17.97 -4.90
C SER A 118 10.21 18.78 -6.18
N GLY A 119 11.36 19.04 -6.80
CA GLY A 119 11.47 19.76 -8.06
C GLY A 119 11.08 21.22 -7.97
N SER A 120 10.23 21.66 -8.92
CA SER A 120 9.70 23.01 -9.01
C SER A 120 8.25 23.08 -8.47
N PRO A 121 7.78 24.27 -8.05
CA PRO A 121 6.39 24.44 -7.62
C PRO A 121 5.37 24.12 -8.73
N GLU A 122 5.74 24.31 -10.00
CA GLU A 122 4.87 24.10 -11.17
C GLU A 122 4.62 22.62 -11.47
N LYS A 123 5.47 21.71 -11.00
CA LYS A 123 5.38 20.25 -11.26
C LYS A 123 5.29 19.94 -12.76
N ASN A 124 6.32 20.35 -13.50
CA ASN A 124 6.35 20.21 -14.96
C ASN A 124 6.69 18.79 -15.44
N LEU A 125 7.34 18.00 -14.59
CA LEU A 125 7.81 16.66 -14.92
C LEU A 125 7.29 15.64 -13.90
N ILE A 126 7.02 14.42 -14.37
CA ILE A 126 6.46 13.34 -13.55
C ILE A 126 7.31 13.03 -12.31
N LEU A 127 8.64 13.19 -12.39
CA LEU A 127 9.56 12.96 -11.26
C LEU A 127 9.24 13.86 -10.04
N GLU A 128 8.65 15.03 -10.28
CA GLU A 128 8.37 16.04 -9.25
C GLU A 128 7.08 15.77 -8.45
N ALA A 129 6.18 14.90 -8.96
CA ALA A 129 4.80 14.80 -8.46
C ALA A 129 4.57 13.79 -7.33
N PRO A 130 5.27 12.61 -7.29
CA PRO A 130 4.91 11.57 -6.31
C PRO A 130 5.23 11.96 -4.86
N GLY A 131 6.24 12.82 -4.63
CA GLY A 131 6.70 13.12 -3.27
C GLY A 131 7.35 11.90 -2.61
N SER A 132 7.34 11.83 -1.28
CA SER A 132 8.11 10.84 -0.53
C SER A 132 7.34 10.26 0.66
N GLY A 133 7.82 9.12 1.14
CA GLY A 133 7.28 8.38 2.28
C GLY A 133 7.77 8.87 3.65
N ALA A 134 7.23 8.21 4.69
CA ALA A 134 7.59 8.37 6.09
C ALA A 134 7.67 7.01 6.77
N ALA A 135 8.50 6.86 7.80
CA ALA A 135 8.55 5.66 8.62
C ALA A 135 8.43 5.99 10.11
N ILE A 136 7.81 5.09 10.85
CA ILE A 136 7.75 5.07 12.31
C ILE A 136 8.43 3.79 12.79
N PHE A 137 9.46 3.90 13.63
CA PHE A 137 10.20 2.77 14.17
C PHE A 137 11.09 3.21 15.35
N ASP A 138 11.38 2.32 16.26
CA ASP A 138 12.27 2.57 17.39
C ASP A 138 13.74 2.29 16.98
N TYR A 139 14.46 3.33 16.51
CA TYR A 139 15.79 3.14 15.93
C TYR A 139 16.89 2.88 16.97
N ASP A 140 16.71 3.31 18.22
CA ASP A 140 17.70 3.17 19.31
C ASP A 140 17.26 2.18 20.41
N ASN A 141 16.20 1.40 20.14
CA ASN A 141 15.66 0.34 21.02
C ASN A 141 15.35 0.84 22.45
N ASP A 142 14.89 2.10 22.58
CA ASP A 142 14.54 2.68 23.88
C ASP A 142 13.07 2.48 24.28
N GLY A 143 12.28 1.84 23.40
CA GLY A 143 10.85 1.54 23.59
C GLY A 143 9.92 2.65 23.11
N TRP A 144 10.44 3.73 22.50
CA TRP A 144 9.67 4.85 21.98
C TRP A 144 9.89 4.99 20.47
N PRO A 145 8.84 4.89 19.66
CA PRO A 145 9.02 5.01 18.22
C PRO A 145 9.45 6.41 17.80
N ASP A 146 10.33 6.45 16.81
CA ASP A 146 10.92 7.61 16.17
C ASP A 146 10.29 7.84 14.79
N ILE A 147 10.65 8.96 14.15
CA ILE A 147 10.09 9.34 12.85
C ILE A 147 11.22 9.55 11.83
N TYR A 148 11.18 8.84 10.71
CA TYR A 148 12.01 9.14 9.55
C TYR A 148 11.19 9.71 8.41
N LEU A 149 11.62 10.87 7.87
CA LEU A 149 10.98 11.55 6.76
C LEU A 149 11.90 11.54 5.55
N VAL A 150 11.50 10.90 4.47
CA VAL A 150 12.22 10.91 3.21
C VAL A 150 12.05 12.28 2.54
N ASN A 151 13.07 12.80 1.87
CA ASN A 151 13.01 14.06 1.13
C ASN A 151 13.25 13.82 -0.36
N GLY A 152 12.57 14.60 -1.18
CA GLY A 152 12.85 14.69 -2.60
C GLY A 152 14.13 15.50 -2.89
N SER A 153 14.20 16.10 -4.05
CA SER A 153 15.32 16.93 -4.47
C SER A 153 14.89 17.98 -5.52
N THR A 154 15.87 18.66 -6.09
CA THR A 154 15.70 19.55 -7.24
C THR A 154 16.58 19.11 -8.41
N PHE A 155 16.23 19.52 -9.63
CA PHE A 155 17.07 19.26 -10.80
C PHE A 155 18.43 19.96 -10.71
N ASN A 156 18.53 21.09 -10.02
CA ASN A 156 19.80 21.77 -9.77
C ASN A 156 20.69 20.96 -8.83
N ALA A 157 20.12 20.39 -7.76
CA ALA A 157 20.85 19.53 -6.85
C ALA A 157 21.33 18.25 -7.54
N LEU A 158 20.48 17.60 -8.36
CA LEU A 158 20.89 16.43 -9.17
C LEU A 158 22.06 16.74 -10.12
N ARG A 159 22.14 17.98 -10.62
CA ARG A 159 23.24 18.45 -11.50
C ARG A 159 24.43 19.02 -10.72
N GLY A 160 24.42 18.93 -9.38
CA GLY A 160 25.48 19.46 -8.54
C GLY A 160 25.60 20.98 -8.52
N LYS A 161 24.54 21.71 -8.87
CA LYS A 161 24.52 23.19 -8.93
C LYS A 161 24.08 23.83 -7.61
N GLU A 162 23.53 23.06 -6.69
CA GLU A 162 23.13 23.47 -5.35
C GLU A 162 23.21 22.31 -4.35
N LYS A 163 23.16 22.61 -3.06
CA LYS A 163 23.11 21.59 -2.01
C LYS A 163 21.76 20.85 -2.09
N ALA A 164 21.81 19.53 -2.10
CA ALA A 164 20.59 18.71 -2.09
C ALA A 164 19.85 18.85 -0.74
N PRO A 165 18.54 18.86 -0.76
CA PRO A 165 17.73 18.62 0.41
C PRO A 165 18.08 17.25 1.03
N ARG A 166 17.81 17.08 2.32
CA ARG A 166 18.11 15.84 3.03
C ARG A 166 16.85 15.25 3.67
N ALA A 167 16.82 13.94 3.83
CA ALA A 167 15.89 13.27 4.73
C ALA A 167 16.11 13.68 6.18
N ALA A 168 15.23 13.30 7.10
CA ALA A 168 15.37 13.62 8.52
C ALA A 168 14.93 12.46 9.40
N LEU A 169 15.76 12.13 10.42
CA LEU A 169 15.44 11.25 11.53
C LEU A 169 15.19 12.11 12.78
N PHE A 170 14.00 11.94 13.34
CA PHE A 170 13.57 12.63 14.56
C PHE A 170 13.46 11.63 15.70
N ARG A 171 14.35 11.73 16.68
CA ARG A 171 14.32 10.94 17.90
C ARG A 171 13.22 11.42 18.83
N ASN A 172 12.44 10.49 19.36
CA ASN A 172 11.44 10.75 20.38
C ASN A 172 12.08 11.12 21.73
N ASN A 173 11.66 12.21 22.34
CA ASN A 173 12.20 12.67 23.63
C ASN A 173 11.35 12.18 24.82
N HIS A 174 10.33 11.33 24.62
CA HIS A 174 9.41 10.76 25.62
C HIS A 174 8.48 11.79 26.29
N ASP A 175 8.49 13.04 25.86
CA ASP A 175 7.68 14.14 26.42
C ASP A 175 6.69 14.73 25.38
N GLY A 176 6.51 14.04 24.26
CA GLY A 176 5.69 14.48 23.13
C GLY A 176 6.43 15.40 22.17
N THR A 177 7.76 15.58 22.34
CA THR A 177 8.62 16.31 21.42
C THR A 177 9.65 15.40 20.77
N PHE A 178 10.26 15.87 19.68
CA PHE A 178 11.24 15.12 18.91
C PHE A 178 12.48 15.98 18.62
N THR A 179 13.63 15.33 18.56
CA THR A 179 14.93 15.97 18.24
C THR A 179 15.45 15.47 16.90
N ASP A 180 15.80 16.38 15.98
CA ASP A 180 16.47 16.04 14.72
C ASP A 180 17.89 15.52 15.02
N VAL A 181 18.11 14.22 14.80
CA VAL A 181 19.38 13.52 15.01
C VAL A 181 20.04 13.08 13.70
N THR A 182 19.50 13.49 12.56
CA THR A 182 19.85 13.01 11.22
C THR A 182 21.33 12.98 10.90
N GLU A 183 22.02 14.10 11.16
CA GLU A 183 23.45 14.21 10.87
C GLU A 183 24.30 13.35 11.83
N LYS A 184 23.89 13.29 13.11
CA LYS A 184 24.53 12.43 14.12
C LYS A 184 24.35 10.96 13.78
N ALA A 185 23.14 10.59 13.38
CA ALA A 185 22.79 9.22 13.01
C ALA A 185 23.38 8.79 11.64
N GLY A 186 23.81 9.72 10.79
CA GLY A 186 24.39 9.37 9.49
C GLY A 186 23.37 9.00 8.40
N VAL A 187 22.08 9.34 8.58
CA VAL A 187 20.98 8.92 7.67
C VAL A 187 20.44 10.06 6.80
N ALA A 188 21.25 11.06 6.52
CA ALA A 188 20.86 12.29 5.82
C ALA A 188 20.57 12.10 4.32
N ASN A 189 20.06 10.99 3.85
CA ASN A 189 19.84 10.73 2.41
C ASN A 189 19.67 12.03 1.59
N ASN A 190 20.70 12.38 0.83
CA ASN A 190 20.79 13.61 0.03
C ASN A 190 20.54 13.36 -1.47
N ARG A 191 19.87 12.26 -1.78
CA ARG A 191 19.39 11.91 -3.14
C ARG A 191 17.94 12.32 -3.30
N TRP A 192 17.40 12.19 -4.49
CA TRP A 192 15.96 12.33 -4.67
C TRP A 192 15.28 11.06 -4.16
N GLY A 193 14.86 11.10 -2.89
CA GLY A 193 14.28 9.96 -2.19
C GLY A 193 12.78 9.82 -2.43
N PHE A 194 12.29 8.59 -2.36
CA PHE A 194 10.89 8.24 -2.54
C PHE A 194 10.36 7.39 -1.40
N GLY A 195 10.68 6.13 -1.35
CA GLY A 195 10.17 5.18 -0.38
C GLY A 195 11.13 4.90 0.76
N VAL A 196 10.57 4.29 1.80
CA VAL A 196 11.30 3.79 2.97
C VAL A 196 10.66 2.49 3.45
N ALA A 197 11.50 1.50 3.79
CA ALA A 197 11.13 0.29 4.49
C ALA A 197 12.05 0.07 5.69
N VAL A 198 11.50 -0.51 6.74
CA VAL A 198 12.20 -0.86 7.98
C VAL A 198 12.22 -2.37 8.13
N GLY A 199 13.33 -2.95 8.57
CA GLY A 199 13.48 -4.36 8.87
C GLY A 199 14.86 -4.66 9.44
N ASP A 200 14.95 -5.64 10.32
CA ASP A 200 16.19 -6.17 10.87
C ASP A 200 16.74 -7.25 9.90
N TYR A 201 17.43 -6.78 8.83
CA TYR A 201 17.81 -7.67 7.73
C TYR A 201 18.93 -8.66 8.07
N ASP A 202 19.73 -8.39 9.10
CA ASP A 202 20.82 -9.28 9.54
C ASP A 202 20.52 -10.01 10.85
N ASN A 203 19.30 -9.85 11.39
CA ASN A 203 18.80 -10.52 12.58
C ASN A 203 19.62 -10.22 13.86
N ASP A 204 20.16 -9.01 13.98
CA ASP A 204 20.94 -8.60 15.14
C ASP A 204 20.11 -7.96 16.26
N GLY A 205 18.82 -7.73 16.00
CA GLY A 205 17.84 -7.18 16.95
C GLY A 205 17.74 -5.66 16.91
N TRP A 206 18.32 -5.01 15.89
CA TRP A 206 18.23 -3.57 15.66
C TRP A 206 17.60 -3.29 14.28
N PRO A 207 16.62 -2.39 14.21
CA PRO A 207 15.98 -2.12 12.93
C PRO A 207 16.90 -1.33 12.00
N ASP A 208 16.97 -1.79 10.74
CA ASP A 208 17.67 -1.16 9.65
C ASP A 208 16.72 -0.38 8.76
N LEU A 209 17.26 0.45 7.86
CA LEU A 209 16.47 1.36 7.05
C LEU A 209 16.85 1.27 5.57
N TYR A 210 15.92 0.87 4.71
CA TYR A 210 16.10 0.92 3.27
C TYR A 210 15.38 2.13 2.67
N VAL A 211 16.12 2.96 1.89
CA VAL A 211 15.57 4.18 1.27
C VAL A 211 15.73 4.12 -0.25
N THR A 212 14.61 4.17 -0.96
CA THR A 212 14.59 4.19 -2.42
C THR A 212 14.83 5.60 -2.98
N ASN A 213 15.41 5.67 -4.17
CA ASN A 213 15.81 6.93 -4.77
C ASN A 213 15.62 6.93 -6.29
N TYR A 214 15.67 8.10 -6.89
CA TYR A 214 16.10 8.25 -8.27
C TYR A 214 17.63 8.19 -8.32
N GLY A 215 18.17 7.13 -8.87
CA GLY A 215 19.57 6.72 -8.79
C GLY A 215 19.76 5.61 -7.75
N LYS A 216 20.95 5.48 -7.18
CA LYS A 216 21.27 4.42 -6.24
C LYS A 216 20.42 4.51 -4.97
N ASN A 217 19.87 3.39 -4.51
CA ASN A 217 19.18 3.27 -3.23
C ASN A 217 20.19 3.22 -2.06
N ARG A 218 19.70 3.31 -0.83
CA ARG A 218 20.49 3.18 0.38
C ARG A 218 19.96 2.08 1.27
N LEU A 219 20.85 1.31 1.87
CA LEU A 219 20.60 0.43 3.01
C LEU A 219 21.45 0.92 4.18
N TYR A 220 20.80 1.48 5.17
CA TYR A 220 21.43 1.97 6.38
C TYR A 220 21.40 0.88 7.44
N HIS A 221 22.55 0.23 7.67
CA HIS A 221 22.75 -0.72 8.75
C HIS A 221 22.90 0.02 10.09
N ASN A 222 22.17 -0.41 11.11
CA ASN A 222 22.19 0.16 12.44
C ASN A 222 23.43 -0.29 13.21
N ASN A 223 24.27 0.65 13.67
CA ASN A 223 25.52 0.34 14.36
C ASN A 223 25.34 0.11 15.88
N HIS A 224 24.14 0.08 16.42
CA HIS A 224 23.78 -0.11 17.85
C HIS A 224 24.24 1.01 18.79
N ASP A 225 24.69 2.13 18.26
CA ASP A 225 25.19 3.28 19.03
C ASP A 225 24.45 4.59 18.70
N GLY A 226 23.29 4.46 18.05
CA GLY A 226 22.48 5.57 17.56
C GLY A 226 22.99 6.15 16.23
N THR A 227 23.86 5.42 15.52
CA THR A 227 24.36 5.77 14.18
C THR A 227 24.09 4.65 13.19
N PHE A 228 24.20 4.97 11.90
CA PHE A 228 24.00 4.03 10.80
C PHE A 228 25.15 4.12 9.80
N THR A 229 25.37 3.02 9.09
CA THR A 229 26.32 2.93 7.97
C THR A 229 25.57 2.58 6.68
N ASP A 230 25.76 3.35 5.58
CA ASP A 230 25.19 2.99 4.26
C ASP A 230 25.99 1.83 3.65
N VAL A 231 25.37 0.67 3.61
CA VAL A 231 25.97 -0.58 3.09
C VAL A 231 25.36 -1.03 1.76
N ALA A 232 24.46 -0.27 1.13
CA ALA A 232 23.70 -0.70 -0.04
C ALA A 232 24.53 -1.22 -1.21
N GLU A 233 25.69 -0.60 -1.50
CA GLU A 233 26.58 -1.05 -2.57
C GLU A 233 27.29 -2.35 -2.20
N ALA A 234 27.78 -2.46 -0.96
CA ALA A 234 28.44 -3.67 -0.47
C ALA A 234 27.48 -4.85 -0.34
N ALA A 235 26.24 -4.57 0.10
CA ALA A 235 25.17 -5.55 0.21
C ALA A 235 24.57 -5.96 -1.15
N GLY A 236 24.84 -5.23 -2.24
CA GLY A 236 24.32 -5.54 -3.58
C GLY A 236 22.91 -5.05 -3.86
N VAL A 237 22.31 -4.18 -3.00
CA VAL A 237 20.93 -3.70 -3.10
C VAL A 237 20.80 -2.24 -3.51
N ALA A 238 21.87 -1.60 -3.96
CA ALA A 238 21.84 -0.20 -4.36
C ALA A 238 21.00 0.08 -5.61
N VAL A 239 20.59 -0.91 -6.37
CA VAL A 239 19.87 -0.79 -7.66
C VAL A 239 20.55 0.22 -8.57
N SER A 240 21.50 -0.20 -9.36
CA SER A 240 22.30 0.70 -10.20
C SER A 240 22.33 0.24 -11.65
N GLY A 241 22.38 1.20 -12.57
CA GLY A 241 22.44 0.95 -14.03
C GLY A 241 23.31 1.99 -14.74
N ALA A 242 23.35 1.88 -16.07
CA ALA A 242 24.06 2.85 -16.90
C ALA A 242 23.46 4.27 -16.85
N LYS A 243 22.16 4.35 -16.50
CA LYS A 243 21.42 5.57 -16.18
C LYS A 243 20.82 5.47 -14.79
N PRO A 244 20.49 6.59 -14.13
CA PRO A 244 19.75 6.54 -12.87
C PRO A 244 18.47 5.73 -13.02
N ILE A 245 18.22 4.79 -12.10
CA ILE A 245 17.00 3.99 -12.00
C ILE A 245 16.06 4.68 -11.00
N TRP A 246 14.78 4.69 -11.30
CA TRP A 246 13.78 5.27 -10.40
C TRP A 246 13.09 4.17 -9.61
N SER A 247 13.58 3.92 -8.39
CA SER A 247 12.94 3.05 -7.42
C SER A 247 11.92 3.82 -6.58
N THR A 248 10.82 3.17 -6.20
CA THR A 248 9.70 3.78 -5.48
C THR A 248 9.38 3.06 -4.17
N GLY A 249 8.50 2.07 -4.14
CA GLY A 249 8.19 1.31 -2.92
C GLY A 249 9.27 0.30 -2.56
N ALA A 250 9.33 -0.08 -1.29
CA ALA A 250 10.14 -1.18 -0.80
C ALA A 250 9.44 -1.88 0.36
N THR A 251 9.74 -3.16 0.57
CA THR A 251 9.25 -3.98 1.68
C THR A 251 10.24 -5.08 2.00
N PHE A 252 10.39 -5.39 3.28
CA PHE A 252 11.09 -6.58 3.75
C PHE A 252 10.10 -7.72 4.01
N GLY A 253 10.54 -8.98 3.83
CA GLY A 253 9.77 -10.18 4.17
C GLY A 253 10.58 -11.43 3.89
N ASP A 254 10.36 -12.47 4.67
CA ASP A 254 10.98 -13.80 4.49
C ASP A 254 10.11 -14.62 3.51
N TYR A 255 10.43 -14.52 2.20
CA TYR A 255 9.58 -15.17 1.19
C TYR A 255 9.88 -16.67 1.00
N ASP A 256 11.07 -17.13 1.34
CA ASP A 256 11.45 -18.53 1.17
C ASP A 256 11.49 -19.35 2.48
N GLY A 257 11.18 -18.70 3.61
CA GLY A 257 11.04 -19.34 4.93
C GLY A 257 12.40 -19.74 5.54
N ASP A 258 13.48 -19.05 5.16
CA ASP A 258 14.80 -19.35 5.69
C ASP A 258 15.15 -18.58 6.98
N GLY A 259 14.22 -17.74 7.46
CA GLY A 259 14.32 -16.97 8.70
C GLY A 259 15.09 -15.65 8.54
N LYS A 260 15.34 -15.20 7.33
CA LYS A 260 16.01 -13.93 7.03
C LYS A 260 15.09 -13.04 6.20
N LEU A 261 15.16 -11.74 6.43
CA LEU A 261 14.38 -10.80 5.64
C LEU A 261 15.00 -10.57 4.27
N ASP A 262 14.24 -10.92 3.24
CA ASP A 262 14.49 -10.55 1.86
C ASP A 262 13.93 -9.15 1.58
N LEU A 263 14.32 -8.56 0.44
CA LEU A 263 13.94 -7.20 0.09
C LEU A 263 13.29 -7.16 -1.30
N TYR A 264 12.08 -6.59 -1.38
CA TYR A 264 11.47 -6.27 -2.67
C TYR A 264 11.40 -4.76 -2.89
N VAL A 265 11.75 -4.32 -4.11
CA VAL A 265 11.80 -2.91 -4.51
C VAL A 265 11.03 -2.71 -5.81
N THR A 266 10.08 -1.81 -5.84
CA THR A 266 9.34 -1.46 -7.06
C THR A 266 10.08 -0.41 -7.89
N GLY A 267 9.98 -0.57 -9.22
CA GLY A 267 10.41 0.41 -10.20
C GLY A 267 9.23 1.19 -10.78
N TYR A 268 9.45 2.43 -11.19
CA TYR A 268 8.39 3.27 -11.74
C TYR A 268 8.60 3.55 -13.24
N VAL A 269 9.15 4.67 -13.60
CA VAL A 269 9.33 5.10 -14.99
C VAL A 269 10.82 5.22 -15.32
N LYS A 270 11.23 4.73 -16.48
CA LYS A 270 12.59 5.03 -17.03
C LYS A 270 12.68 6.51 -17.38
N PHE A 271 13.12 7.29 -16.40
CA PHE A 271 13.24 8.74 -16.51
C PHE A 271 14.67 9.14 -16.87
N ASP A 272 14.84 9.88 -17.96
CA ASP A 272 16.12 10.42 -18.37
C ASP A 272 16.16 11.93 -18.11
N LEU A 273 16.97 12.37 -17.15
CA LEU A 273 17.08 13.78 -16.76
C LEU A 273 17.59 14.68 -17.90
N ASP A 274 18.40 14.16 -18.83
CA ASP A 274 18.94 14.90 -19.95
C ASP A 274 17.98 14.96 -21.13
N ASN A 275 17.00 14.02 -21.18
CA ASN A 275 15.94 13.99 -22.17
C ASN A 275 14.61 13.60 -21.50
N PRO A 276 14.08 14.46 -20.61
CA PRO A 276 12.89 14.13 -19.84
C PRO A 276 11.68 13.99 -20.75
N PRO A 277 10.77 13.05 -20.44
CA PRO A 277 9.54 12.89 -21.20
C PRO A 277 8.61 14.09 -20.94
N LEU A 278 8.49 14.95 -21.90
CA LEU A 278 7.56 16.11 -21.86
C LEU A 278 6.13 15.72 -22.29
N SER A 279 5.98 14.58 -22.98
CA SER A 279 4.71 14.02 -23.38
C SER A 279 4.68 12.53 -23.10
N GLY A 280 3.58 11.98 -22.63
CA GLY A 280 3.41 10.60 -22.18
C GLY A 280 3.61 9.52 -23.22
N THR A 281 4.18 9.79 -24.37
CA THR A 281 4.49 8.79 -25.39
C THR A 281 5.91 8.98 -25.90
N ALA A 282 6.67 7.90 -25.95
CA ALA A 282 7.99 7.83 -26.60
C ALA A 282 7.91 8.17 -28.11
N ALA A 283 6.71 8.12 -28.70
CA ALA A 283 6.44 8.59 -30.04
C ALA A 283 5.81 9.97 -29.95
N ALA A 284 6.57 10.98 -29.75
CA ALA A 284 6.30 12.42 -29.82
C ALA A 284 5.13 12.91 -30.74
N GLN A 285 4.08 12.16 -30.89
CA GLN A 285 2.90 12.51 -31.70
C GLN A 285 1.90 13.41 -30.95
N TYR A 286 2.06 13.54 -29.62
CA TYR A 286 1.19 14.39 -28.81
C TYR A 286 2.05 15.46 -28.14
N SER A 287 1.86 16.67 -28.55
CA SER A 287 2.61 17.81 -28.04
C SER A 287 2.35 18.13 -26.56
N PHE A 288 1.21 17.67 -25.99
CA PHE A 288 0.85 17.93 -24.58
C PHE A 288 -0.15 16.90 -24.07
N CYS A 289 0.08 16.41 -22.83
CA CYS A 289 -0.94 15.71 -22.08
C CYS A 289 -1.97 16.71 -21.54
N GLN A 290 -3.21 16.26 -21.38
CA GLN A 290 -4.30 17.11 -20.95
C GLN A 290 -5.09 16.45 -19.82
N TYR A 291 -5.47 17.27 -18.83
CA TYR A 291 -6.45 16.92 -17.83
C TYR A 291 -7.62 17.91 -17.91
N ARG A 292 -8.84 17.41 -18.12
CA ARG A 292 -10.06 18.21 -18.33
C ARG A 292 -9.87 19.34 -19.38
N GLY A 293 -9.16 19.04 -20.47
CA GLY A 293 -8.91 19.98 -21.58
C GLY A 293 -7.82 21.02 -21.36
N LYS A 294 -7.08 20.95 -20.25
CA LYS A 294 -5.92 21.83 -19.99
C LYS A 294 -4.62 21.04 -20.08
N PRO A 295 -3.55 21.64 -20.62
CA PRO A 295 -2.22 21.03 -20.65
C PRO A 295 -1.71 20.78 -19.23
N VAL A 296 -1.17 19.59 -19.00
CA VAL A 296 -0.58 19.16 -17.72
C VAL A 296 0.66 18.32 -17.99
N MET A 297 1.49 18.09 -16.97
CA MET A 297 2.54 17.09 -17.07
C MET A 297 1.94 15.72 -17.37
N CYS A 298 2.66 14.89 -18.11
CA CYS A 298 2.20 13.56 -18.47
C CYS A 298 2.31 12.58 -17.29
N GLY A 299 1.33 11.69 -17.16
CA GLY A 299 1.38 10.52 -16.31
C GLY A 299 2.27 9.41 -16.89
N PRO A 300 2.37 8.23 -16.23
CA PRO A 300 3.30 7.18 -16.63
C PRO A 300 2.89 6.45 -17.91
N ARG A 301 1.61 6.44 -18.27
CA ARG A 301 1.11 5.68 -19.44
C ARG A 301 1.84 6.02 -20.73
N GLY A 302 2.34 4.98 -21.40
CA GLY A 302 3.09 5.09 -22.64
C GLY A 302 4.58 5.40 -22.46
N LEU A 303 5.04 5.60 -21.23
CA LEU A 303 6.46 5.64 -20.90
C LEU A 303 6.98 4.24 -20.60
N PRO A 304 8.25 3.93 -20.86
CA PRO A 304 8.81 2.65 -20.48
C PRO A 304 8.91 2.56 -18.94
N GLY A 305 8.43 1.45 -18.36
CA GLY A 305 8.54 1.17 -16.93
C GLY A 305 9.92 0.64 -16.55
N GLU A 306 10.31 0.88 -15.29
CA GLU A 306 11.49 0.27 -14.68
C GLU A 306 11.22 -1.16 -14.24
N GLN A 307 12.29 -1.91 -13.97
CA GLN A 307 12.18 -3.25 -13.39
C GLN A 307 11.89 -3.18 -11.90
N ASN A 308 11.15 -4.17 -11.40
CA ASN A 308 11.08 -4.46 -9.98
C ASN A 308 12.22 -5.42 -9.61
N HIS A 309 12.65 -5.38 -8.35
CA HIS A 309 13.77 -6.18 -7.86
C HIS A 309 13.38 -6.96 -6.61
N LEU A 310 13.56 -8.27 -6.64
CA LEU A 310 13.55 -9.14 -5.47
C LEU A 310 15.00 -9.55 -5.15
N PHE A 311 15.43 -9.26 -3.96
CA PHE A 311 16.75 -9.57 -3.44
C PHE A 311 16.64 -10.62 -2.35
N HIS A 312 17.16 -11.82 -2.60
CA HIS A 312 17.31 -12.88 -1.60
C HIS A 312 18.48 -12.58 -0.66
N ASN A 313 18.25 -12.68 0.63
CA ASN A 313 19.23 -12.42 1.67
C ASN A 313 20.15 -13.62 1.90
N ASN A 314 21.42 -13.49 1.58
CA ASN A 314 22.41 -14.58 1.70
C ASN A 314 22.82 -14.88 3.16
N GLY A 315 22.34 -14.12 4.16
CA GLY A 315 22.65 -14.29 5.59
C GLY A 315 24.08 -13.90 5.99
N ASN A 316 24.78 -13.16 5.16
CA ASN A 316 26.16 -12.71 5.38
C ASN A 316 26.32 -11.18 5.15
N GLY A 317 25.22 -10.43 5.23
CA GLY A 317 25.18 -9.00 4.95
C GLY A 317 25.13 -8.66 3.46
N THR A 318 24.96 -9.64 2.57
CA THR A 318 24.80 -9.43 1.12
C THR A 318 23.51 -10.05 0.59
N PHE A 319 23.06 -9.58 -0.56
CA PHE A 319 21.86 -10.07 -1.23
C PHE A 319 22.15 -10.51 -2.67
N THR A 320 21.32 -11.40 -3.17
CA THR A 320 21.34 -11.86 -4.57
C THR A 320 20.04 -11.46 -5.26
N GLU A 321 20.11 -10.78 -6.39
CA GLU A 321 18.92 -10.42 -7.19
C GLU A 321 18.34 -11.67 -7.85
N VAL A 322 17.05 -11.95 -7.60
CA VAL A 322 16.38 -13.18 -8.02
C VAL A 322 15.02 -12.96 -8.70
N SER A 323 14.63 -11.73 -9.01
CA SER A 323 13.30 -11.38 -9.52
C SER A 323 12.84 -12.25 -10.68
N LYS A 324 13.73 -12.51 -11.63
CA LYS A 324 13.41 -13.32 -12.82
C LYS A 324 13.22 -14.79 -12.48
N THR A 325 14.09 -15.35 -11.66
CA THR A 325 14.02 -16.76 -11.26
C THR A 325 12.86 -17.02 -10.32
N ALA A 326 12.53 -16.05 -9.46
CA ALA A 326 11.38 -16.10 -8.56
C ALA A 326 10.03 -15.83 -9.27
N GLY A 327 10.04 -15.31 -10.51
CA GLY A 327 8.81 -15.06 -11.28
C GLY A 327 8.12 -13.74 -10.96
N VAL A 328 8.80 -12.79 -10.33
CA VAL A 328 8.24 -11.49 -9.92
C VAL A 328 8.86 -10.29 -10.65
N ALA A 329 9.63 -10.54 -11.71
CA ALA A 329 10.17 -9.47 -12.55
C ALA A 329 9.04 -8.71 -13.26
N ASN A 330 9.17 -7.38 -13.35
CA ASN A 330 8.21 -6.52 -14.04
C ASN A 330 8.37 -6.57 -15.56
N GLU A 331 8.12 -7.74 -16.16
CA GLU A 331 8.28 -7.94 -17.62
C GLU A 331 7.31 -7.10 -18.45
N LYS A 332 6.15 -6.74 -17.87
CA LYS A 332 5.12 -5.91 -18.51
C LYS A 332 5.47 -4.42 -18.49
N GLY A 333 6.46 -4.01 -17.70
CA GLY A 333 6.88 -2.61 -17.54
C GLY A 333 5.81 -1.76 -16.87
N TYR A 334 5.16 -2.28 -15.82
CA TYR A 334 4.17 -1.56 -15.01
C TYR A 334 4.86 -0.61 -14.04
N TYR A 335 4.07 0.28 -13.42
CA TYR A 335 4.57 1.42 -12.65
C TYR A 335 4.24 1.22 -11.17
N GLY A 336 5.11 0.53 -10.43
CA GLY A 336 4.87 0.15 -9.05
C GLY A 336 5.01 1.31 -8.07
N PHE A 337 4.11 1.36 -7.06
CA PHE A 337 4.18 2.25 -5.90
C PHE A 337 4.05 1.48 -4.59
N GLY A 338 2.83 1.35 -4.05
CA GLY A 338 2.58 0.65 -2.80
C GLY A 338 2.93 -0.83 -2.93
N VAL A 339 3.67 -1.37 -1.97
CA VAL A 339 4.08 -2.77 -1.97
C VAL A 339 4.18 -3.32 -0.55
N ALA A 340 3.81 -4.59 -0.37
CA ALA A 340 4.02 -5.31 0.88
C ALA A 340 4.06 -6.83 0.65
N PHE A 341 4.79 -7.52 1.53
CA PHE A 341 4.65 -8.94 1.73
C PHE A 341 3.56 -9.20 2.78
N ALA A 342 2.61 -10.08 2.48
CA ALA A 342 1.54 -10.50 3.40
C ALA A 342 0.97 -11.86 2.98
N ASP A 343 0.64 -12.73 3.94
CA ASP A 343 -0.05 -14.00 3.66
C ASP A 343 -1.54 -13.73 3.46
N VAL A 344 -1.95 -13.50 2.20
CA VAL A 344 -3.32 -13.11 1.84
C VAL A 344 -4.23 -14.30 1.55
N ASN A 345 -3.66 -15.50 1.35
CA ASN A 345 -4.40 -16.74 1.12
C ASN A 345 -4.44 -17.67 2.34
N ASP A 346 -3.77 -17.28 3.45
CA ASP A 346 -3.66 -18.01 4.72
C ASP A 346 -3.00 -19.40 4.61
N ASP A 347 -2.09 -19.57 3.64
CA ASP A 347 -1.34 -20.82 3.46
C ASP A 347 -0.04 -20.89 4.30
N GLY A 348 0.28 -19.83 5.03
CA GLY A 348 1.44 -19.73 5.91
C GLY A 348 2.70 -19.17 5.22
N LYS A 349 2.62 -18.77 3.96
CA LYS A 349 3.71 -18.15 3.21
C LYS A 349 3.35 -16.70 2.89
N VAL A 350 4.31 -15.81 2.88
CA VAL A 350 4.05 -14.43 2.51
C VAL A 350 3.96 -14.29 0.99
N ASP A 351 2.84 -13.75 0.52
CA ASP A 351 2.58 -13.37 -0.86
C ASP A 351 3.06 -11.93 -1.11
N LEU A 352 3.15 -11.52 -2.37
CA LEU A 352 3.59 -10.18 -2.73
C LEU A 352 2.47 -9.40 -3.42
N VAL A 353 2.09 -8.27 -2.83
CA VAL A 353 1.04 -7.36 -3.31
C VAL A 353 1.66 -6.07 -3.79
N VAL A 354 1.38 -5.65 -5.04
CA VAL A 354 1.90 -4.40 -5.64
C VAL A 354 0.77 -3.57 -6.22
N ALA A 355 0.61 -2.35 -5.72
CA ALA A 355 -0.26 -1.33 -6.30
C ALA A 355 0.47 -0.61 -7.44
N ASN A 356 -0.09 -0.66 -8.65
CA ASN A 356 0.50 -0.09 -9.85
C ASN A 356 -0.27 1.13 -10.36
N ASP A 357 0.44 2.19 -10.71
CA ASP A 357 -0.16 3.42 -11.24
C ASP A 357 -0.63 3.24 -12.69
N SER A 358 -1.94 3.42 -12.93
CA SER A 358 -2.57 3.48 -14.26
C SER A 358 -2.48 2.20 -15.11
N VAL A 359 -2.17 1.07 -14.49
CA VAL A 359 -2.06 -0.26 -15.10
C VAL A 359 -2.53 -1.32 -14.08
N PRO A 360 -2.72 -2.60 -14.47
CA PRO A 360 -3.17 -3.62 -13.52
C PRO A 360 -2.25 -3.77 -12.31
N ASN A 361 -2.84 -3.95 -11.13
CA ASN A 361 -2.08 -4.29 -9.92
C ASN A 361 -1.51 -5.71 -10.04
N TYR A 362 -0.46 -6.00 -9.26
CA TYR A 362 0.08 -7.34 -9.14
C TYR A 362 -0.30 -7.99 -7.80
N LEU A 363 -0.70 -9.25 -7.88
CA LEU A 363 -0.70 -10.20 -6.78
C LEU A 363 0.09 -11.42 -7.21
N PHE A 364 1.18 -11.71 -6.50
CA PHE A 364 2.00 -12.88 -6.73
C PHE A 364 1.85 -13.83 -5.53
N LEU A 365 1.25 -14.99 -5.75
CA LEU A 365 1.10 -16.02 -4.73
C LEU A 365 2.38 -16.84 -4.58
N ASN A 366 2.83 -17.01 -3.36
CA ASN A 366 4.06 -17.73 -3.03
C ASN A 366 3.85 -19.24 -3.05
N LYS A 367 4.60 -19.96 -3.88
CA LYS A 367 4.49 -21.43 -3.99
C LYS A 367 5.26 -22.20 -2.91
N GLY A 368 6.10 -21.51 -2.12
CA GLY A 368 6.93 -22.13 -1.07
C GLY A 368 8.12 -22.93 -1.60
N ASP A 369 8.51 -22.71 -2.84
CA ASP A 369 9.69 -23.30 -3.48
C ASP A 369 10.70 -22.22 -3.93
N GLY A 370 10.58 -20.99 -3.38
CA GLY A 370 11.35 -19.82 -3.76
C GLY A 370 10.84 -19.12 -5.02
N THR A 371 9.66 -19.52 -5.53
CA THR A 371 9.02 -18.91 -6.70
C THR A 371 7.58 -18.48 -6.43
N PHE A 372 7.09 -17.58 -7.26
CA PHE A 372 5.73 -17.06 -7.18
C PHE A 372 4.93 -17.38 -8.45
N GLU A 373 3.61 -17.32 -8.33
CA GLU A 373 2.67 -17.38 -9.43
C GLU A 373 1.93 -16.04 -9.56
N ASP A 374 1.87 -15.46 -10.79
CA ASP A 374 1.10 -14.23 -11.06
C ASP A 374 -0.40 -14.56 -11.05
N ASP A 375 -1.04 -14.28 -9.92
CA ASP A 375 -2.48 -14.47 -9.70
C ASP A 375 -3.28 -13.15 -9.80
N SER A 376 -2.68 -12.10 -10.32
CA SER A 376 -3.24 -10.75 -10.35
C SER A 376 -4.65 -10.69 -10.92
N TYR A 377 -4.90 -11.34 -12.07
CA TYR A 377 -6.22 -11.38 -12.70
C TYR A 377 -7.16 -12.43 -12.08
N PRO A 378 -6.75 -13.67 -11.85
CA PRO A 378 -7.60 -14.67 -11.23
C PRO A 378 -8.11 -14.26 -9.85
N SER A 379 -7.25 -13.66 -9.04
CA SER A 379 -7.60 -13.17 -7.69
C SER A 379 -8.66 -12.06 -7.67
N GLY A 380 -8.87 -11.34 -8.79
CA GLY A 380 -9.73 -10.16 -8.84
C GLY A 380 -9.06 -8.85 -8.40
N PHE A 381 -7.77 -8.85 -8.02
CA PHE A 381 -7.07 -7.64 -7.55
C PHE A 381 -6.50 -6.77 -8.69
N ALA A 382 -6.26 -7.34 -9.89
CA ALA A 382 -5.66 -6.60 -11.00
C ALA A 382 -6.45 -5.37 -11.42
N LEU A 383 -7.77 -5.43 -11.39
CA LEU A 383 -8.70 -4.43 -11.92
C LEU A 383 -9.82 -4.13 -10.91
N LYS A 384 -10.54 -3.03 -11.12
CA LYS A 384 -11.77 -2.72 -10.39
C LYS A 384 -12.93 -3.61 -10.84
N GLU A 385 -14.05 -3.57 -10.09
CA GLU A 385 -15.28 -4.32 -10.42
C GLU A 385 -15.77 -4.06 -11.87
N ASP A 386 -15.59 -2.86 -12.40
CA ASP A 386 -15.97 -2.50 -13.77
C ASP A 386 -14.96 -2.94 -14.86
N GLY A 387 -13.93 -3.68 -14.48
CA GLY A 387 -12.88 -4.20 -15.36
C GLY A 387 -11.87 -3.16 -15.86
N ARG A 388 -11.83 -1.95 -15.26
CA ARG A 388 -10.87 -0.90 -15.62
C ARG A 388 -9.65 -0.94 -14.71
N GLU A 389 -8.52 -0.53 -15.28
CA GLU A 389 -7.30 -0.23 -14.53
C GLU A 389 -7.51 1.00 -13.65
N GLN A 390 -6.74 1.13 -12.59
CA GLN A 390 -6.77 2.30 -11.70
C GLN A 390 -5.35 2.87 -11.56
N ALA A 391 -5.26 4.15 -11.22
CA ALA A 391 -3.99 4.76 -10.86
C ALA A 391 -3.72 4.49 -9.37
N ALA A 392 -3.30 3.26 -9.07
CA ALA A 392 -3.10 2.81 -7.72
C ALA A 392 -1.81 3.40 -7.12
N MET A 393 -1.90 3.95 -5.93
CA MET A 393 -0.79 4.63 -5.25
C MET A 393 -0.50 4.02 -3.88
N GLY A 394 -1.30 4.30 -2.87
CA GLY A 394 -1.16 3.73 -1.54
C GLY A 394 -1.85 2.38 -1.42
N LEU A 395 -1.27 1.50 -0.61
CA LEU A 395 -1.77 0.15 -0.32
C LEU A 395 -1.94 -0.03 1.19
N GLY A 396 -3.17 -0.22 1.64
CA GLY A 396 -3.51 -0.64 3.01
C GLY A 396 -3.82 -2.14 3.04
N ILE A 397 -3.31 -2.85 4.04
CA ILE A 397 -3.57 -4.28 4.26
C ILE A 397 -4.07 -4.46 5.69
N GLY A 398 -5.18 -5.17 5.90
CA GLY A 398 -5.72 -5.41 7.23
C GLY A 398 -7.04 -6.17 7.23
N ASP A 399 -7.35 -6.78 8.36
CA ASP A 399 -8.64 -7.46 8.62
C ASP A 399 -9.63 -6.45 9.19
N TYR A 400 -10.40 -5.78 8.33
CA TYR A 400 -11.39 -4.77 8.76
C TYR A 400 -12.75 -5.39 9.14
N GLU A 401 -12.98 -6.65 8.76
CA GLU A 401 -14.23 -7.37 9.07
C GLU A 401 -14.11 -8.21 10.35
N ASN A 402 -12.95 -8.29 10.97
CA ASN A 402 -12.64 -9.24 12.03
C ASN A 402 -12.96 -10.71 11.62
N SER A 403 -12.75 -10.98 10.33
CA SER A 403 -13.00 -12.29 9.70
C SER A 403 -11.81 -13.24 9.81
N GLY A 404 -10.66 -12.74 10.25
CA GLY A 404 -9.37 -13.44 10.25
C GLY A 404 -8.64 -13.39 8.90
N ARG A 405 -9.16 -12.66 7.88
CA ARG A 405 -8.59 -12.54 6.53
C ARG A 405 -8.13 -11.12 6.24
N LEU A 406 -7.00 -10.98 5.58
CA LEU A 406 -6.45 -9.68 5.19
C LEU A 406 -7.13 -9.17 3.92
N SER A 407 -7.80 -8.05 4.02
CA SER A 407 -8.36 -7.29 2.91
C SER A 407 -7.40 -6.18 2.46
N LEU A 408 -7.59 -5.67 1.23
CA LEU A 408 -6.72 -4.68 0.61
C LEU A 408 -7.48 -3.37 0.37
N TYR A 409 -6.82 -2.25 0.60
CA TYR A 409 -7.36 -0.93 0.30
C TYR A 409 -6.38 -0.14 -0.55
N VAL A 410 -6.85 0.45 -1.64
CA VAL A 410 -6.01 1.13 -2.62
C VAL A 410 -6.51 2.55 -2.85
N THR A 411 -5.65 3.54 -2.67
CA THR A 411 -5.93 4.94 -3.04
C THR A 411 -5.62 5.18 -4.50
N THR A 412 -6.41 6.06 -5.14
CA THR A 412 -6.31 6.32 -6.56
C THR A 412 -6.37 7.80 -6.92
N PHE A 413 -6.29 8.10 -8.21
CA PHE A 413 -6.39 9.44 -8.78
C PHE A 413 -7.80 10.02 -8.62
N SER A 414 -7.92 11.36 -8.64
CA SER A 414 -9.21 12.06 -8.67
C SER A 414 -10.06 11.67 -9.88
N ASP A 415 -11.37 11.85 -9.80
CA ASP A 415 -12.34 11.34 -10.78
C ASP A 415 -12.38 9.81 -10.86
N ASP A 416 -11.82 9.13 -9.86
CA ASP A 416 -11.90 7.70 -9.66
C ASP A 416 -12.13 7.42 -8.15
N TYR A 417 -12.63 6.24 -7.80
CA TYR A 417 -12.87 5.90 -6.39
C TYR A 417 -11.72 5.06 -5.83
N TYR A 418 -11.45 5.21 -4.52
CA TYR A 418 -10.52 4.33 -3.81
C TYR A 418 -11.16 2.97 -3.65
N SER A 419 -10.39 1.92 -3.89
CA SER A 419 -10.91 0.56 -3.94
C SER A 419 -10.67 -0.20 -2.64
N LEU A 420 -11.74 -0.78 -2.10
CA LEU A 420 -11.72 -1.73 -1.00
C LEU A 420 -11.98 -3.13 -1.54
N TYR A 421 -10.94 -3.94 -1.52
CA TYR A 421 -10.98 -5.33 -1.95
C TYR A 421 -11.14 -6.25 -0.73
N ARG A 422 -12.36 -6.78 -0.56
CA ARG A 422 -12.64 -7.75 0.49
C ARG A 422 -12.04 -9.10 0.12
N ASN A 423 -11.37 -9.74 1.08
CA ASN A 423 -10.81 -11.07 0.92
C ASN A 423 -11.91 -12.15 1.10
N GLU A 424 -12.22 -12.88 0.05
CA GLU A 424 -13.23 -13.96 0.05
C GLU A 424 -12.65 -15.32 0.48
N GLY A 425 -11.34 -15.39 0.73
CA GLY A 425 -10.57 -16.58 1.03
C GLY A 425 -9.76 -17.11 -0.15
N ASP A 426 -8.75 -17.91 0.14
CA ASP A 426 -7.87 -18.54 -0.83
C ASP A 426 -7.22 -17.54 -1.82
N GLY A 427 -6.92 -16.31 -1.38
CA GLY A 427 -6.32 -15.26 -2.20
C GLY A 427 -7.28 -14.57 -3.19
N ASN A 428 -8.60 -14.82 -3.11
CA ASN A 428 -9.59 -14.19 -3.98
C ASN A 428 -10.15 -12.91 -3.34
N PHE A 429 -10.37 -11.88 -4.16
CA PHE A 429 -10.84 -10.57 -3.73
C PHE A 429 -12.05 -10.09 -4.53
N SER A 430 -12.96 -9.41 -3.83
CA SER A 430 -14.10 -8.70 -4.42
C SER A 430 -13.99 -7.21 -4.13
N ASP A 431 -14.10 -6.35 -5.15
CA ASP A 431 -14.23 -4.91 -4.96
C ASP A 431 -15.61 -4.60 -4.35
N VAL A 432 -15.62 -4.21 -3.07
CA VAL A 432 -16.83 -3.88 -2.31
C VAL A 432 -16.98 -2.39 -2.04
N SER A 433 -16.22 -1.54 -2.73
CA SER A 433 -16.07 -0.11 -2.45
C SER A 433 -17.40 0.64 -2.43
N PHE A 434 -18.32 0.35 -3.36
CA PHE A 434 -19.65 0.95 -3.37
C PHE A 434 -20.54 0.39 -2.26
N GLN A 435 -20.52 -0.92 -2.04
CA GLN A 435 -21.31 -1.57 -1.00
C GLN A 435 -20.91 -1.11 0.40
N ALA A 436 -19.61 -0.93 0.62
CA ALA A 436 -19.04 -0.48 1.89
C ALA A 436 -19.18 1.05 2.13
N GLY A 437 -19.70 1.82 1.16
CA GLY A 437 -19.85 3.27 1.29
C GLY A 437 -18.56 4.07 1.07
N VAL A 438 -17.48 3.43 0.63
CA VAL A 438 -16.17 4.06 0.42
C VAL A 438 -16.09 4.81 -0.91
N ALA A 439 -16.62 4.23 -1.99
CA ALA A 439 -16.42 4.72 -3.35
C ALA A 439 -16.91 6.15 -3.56
N ALA A 440 -18.18 6.44 -3.26
CA ALA A 440 -18.80 7.71 -3.61
C ALA A 440 -18.14 8.92 -2.93
N VAL A 441 -17.61 8.72 -1.71
CA VAL A 441 -17.03 9.80 -0.90
C VAL A 441 -15.58 10.10 -1.26
N THR A 442 -14.91 9.19 -1.98
CA THR A 442 -13.49 9.31 -2.34
C THR A 442 -13.26 9.86 -3.75
N ILE A 443 -14.25 9.77 -4.66
CA ILE A 443 -14.16 10.22 -6.06
C ILE A 443 -13.54 11.63 -6.24
N PRO A 444 -13.88 12.67 -5.43
CA PRO A 444 -13.31 14.00 -5.63
C PRO A 444 -11.82 14.11 -5.26
N PHE A 445 -11.31 13.18 -4.47
CA PHE A 445 -9.98 13.26 -3.88
C PHE A 445 -8.94 12.55 -4.74
N LEU A 446 -7.68 12.96 -4.61
CA LEU A 446 -6.52 12.24 -5.10
C LEU A 446 -5.75 11.71 -3.91
N GLY A 447 -5.76 10.38 -3.72
CA GLY A 447 -5.26 9.71 -2.53
C GLY A 447 -3.85 9.18 -2.69
N TRP A 448 -3.12 9.14 -1.57
CA TRP A 448 -1.76 8.67 -1.45
C TRP A 448 -1.61 7.71 -0.29
N GLY A 449 -0.91 8.12 0.77
CA GLY A 449 -0.71 7.30 1.94
C GLY A 449 -2.03 6.89 2.60
N THR A 450 -2.13 5.63 2.97
CA THR A 450 -3.34 5.03 3.55
C THR A 450 -3.01 3.85 4.43
N GLY A 451 -3.97 3.42 5.23
CA GLY A 451 -3.88 2.21 6.03
C GLY A 451 -5.14 1.98 6.84
N PHE A 452 -5.23 0.77 7.36
CA PHE A 452 -6.23 0.41 8.35
C PHE A 452 -5.70 0.71 9.75
N LEU A 453 -6.50 1.41 10.56
CA LEU A 453 -6.19 1.76 11.95
C LEU A 453 -7.47 1.75 12.78
N ASP A 454 -7.39 1.39 14.02
CA ASP A 454 -8.48 1.54 14.98
C ASP A 454 -8.22 2.85 15.77
N TYR A 455 -8.81 3.98 15.27
CA TYR A 455 -8.49 5.29 15.84
C TYR A 455 -9.17 5.56 17.19
N ASP A 456 -10.24 4.85 17.51
CA ASP A 456 -11.03 5.09 18.72
C ASP A 456 -11.07 3.87 19.67
N ASN A 457 -10.28 2.85 19.38
CA ASN A 457 -10.09 1.65 20.19
C ASN A 457 -11.38 0.83 20.39
N ASP A 458 -12.29 0.83 19.42
CA ASP A 458 -13.53 0.08 19.50
C ASP A 458 -13.41 -1.39 19.04
N GLY A 459 -12.28 -1.74 18.40
CA GLY A 459 -11.95 -3.07 17.90
C GLY A 459 -12.25 -3.27 16.41
N TRP A 460 -12.78 -2.25 15.73
CA TRP A 460 -12.95 -2.24 14.28
C TRP A 460 -11.86 -1.39 13.62
N LYS A 461 -11.30 -1.87 12.52
CA LYS A 461 -10.32 -1.09 11.78
C LYS A 461 -11.01 -0.10 10.85
N ASP A 462 -10.68 1.17 11.05
CA ASP A 462 -11.05 2.31 10.22
C ASP A 462 -10.07 2.49 9.06
N ILE A 463 -10.39 3.39 8.14
CA ILE A 463 -9.50 3.72 7.02
C ILE A 463 -9.11 5.18 7.09
N PHE A 464 -7.81 5.46 7.04
CA PHE A 464 -7.27 6.81 6.85
C PHE A 464 -6.71 6.94 5.45
N ALA A 465 -6.93 8.10 4.79
CA ALA A 465 -6.33 8.43 3.51
C ALA A 465 -5.79 9.87 3.50
N ALA A 466 -4.50 9.98 3.17
CA ALA A 466 -3.81 11.23 2.90
C ALA A 466 -4.06 11.66 1.45
N ASN A 467 -4.39 12.93 1.23
CA ASN A 467 -4.81 13.42 -0.08
C ASN A 467 -4.00 14.64 -0.54
N GLY A 468 -3.93 14.85 -1.87
CA GLY A 468 -3.29 15.99 -2.48
C GLY A 468 -3.13 15.81 -3.99
N HIS A 469 -3.48 16.81 -4.79
CA HIS A 469 -3.44 16.69 -6.24
C HIS A 469 -2.00 16.75 -6.79
N VAL A 470 -1.79 16.25 -8.02
CA VAL A 470 -0.48 16.30 -8.71
C VAL A 470 -0.30 17.56 -9.55
N TYR A 471 -1.39 18.20 -9.94
CA TYR A 471 -1.37 19.39 -10.80
C TYR A 471 -1.68 20.66 -10.01
N PRO A 472 -0.70 21.53 -9.71
CA PRO A 472 -0.97 22.81 -9.03
C PRO A 472 -1.98 23.70 -9.76
N GLY A 473 -2.06 23.58 -11.10
CA GLY A 473 -2.99 24.34 -11.92
C GLY A 473 -4.48 24.05 -11.68
N VAL A 474 -4.85 23.02 -10.90
CA VAL A 474 -6.29 22.75 -10.61
C VAL A 474 -6.94 23.90 -9.84
N ASP A 475 -6.19 24.60 -8.98
CA ASP A 475 -6.68 25.75 -8.20
C ASP A 475 -7.10 26.95 -9.07
N GLN A 476 -6.63 26.97 -10.33
CA GLN A 476 -6.93 28.03 -11.29
C GLN A 476 -8.17 27.71 -12.15
N ASN A 477 -8.81 26.57 -11.92
CA ASN A 477 -9.93 26.08 -12.70
C ASN A 477 -11.10 25.71 -11.79
N ASP A 478 -12.31 25.95 -12.23
CA ASP A 478 -13.55 25.63 -11.49
C ASP A 478 -13.94 24.15 -11.69
N TRP A 479 -13.05 23.22 -11.26
CA TRP A 479 -13.25 21.78 -11.40
C TRP A 479 -13.80 21.09 -10.16
N GLY A 480 -14.05 21.86 -9.08
CA GLY A 480 -14.54 21.32 -7.81
C GLY A 480 -13.51 20.49 -7.03
N MET A 481 -12.24 20.72 -7.28
CA MET A 481 -11.12 20.11 -6.56
C MET A 481 -9.99 21.14 -6.35
N THR A 482 -9.09 20.84 -5.41
CA THR A 482 -7.97 21.70 -5.03
C THR A 482 -6.66 20.92 -5.08
N TYR A 483 -5.52 21.64 -5.21
CA TYR A 483 -4.18 21.05 -5.14
C TYR A 483 -3.88 20.51 -3.74
N ALA A 484 -4.01 21.34 -2.73
CA ALA A 484 -3.99 20.92 -1.34
C ALA A 484 -5.37 20.37 -0.96
N GLN A 485 -5.40 19.23 -0.29
CA GLN A 485 -6.64 18.51 0.05
C GLN A 485 -6.64 18.09 1.51
N ARG A 486 -7.82 17.98 2.12
CA ARG A 486 -7.93 17.47 3.47
C ARG A 486 -7.79 15.94 3.50
N PRO A 487 -7.29 15.35 4.59
CA PRO A 487 -7.33 13.91 4.77
C PRO A 487 -8.77 13.40 4.92
N LEU A 488 -8.95 12.10 4.68
CA LEU A 488 -10.19 11.39 4.97
C LEU A 488 -9.95 10.37 6.08
N LEU A 489 -10.89 10.30 7.01
CA LEU A 489 -11.04 9.22 7.97
C LEU A 489 -12.41 8.59 7.76
N LEU A 490 -12.45 7.30 7.51
CA LEU A 490 -13.66 6.51 7.29
C LEU A 490 -13.83 5.57 8.47
N HIS A 491 -14.82 5.85 9.32
CA HIS A 491 -15.13 5.03 10.50
C HIS A 491 -15.86 3.76 10.08
N ASN A 492 -15.39 2.64 10.55
CA ASN A 492 -15.97 1.33 10.34
C ASN A 492 -17.12 1.06 11.33
N LEU A 493 -18.34 0.94 10.82
CA LEU A 493 -19.53 0.83 11.67
C LEU A 493 -19.80 -0.59 12.19
N ASP A 494 -19.48 -1.60 11.39
CA ASP A 494 -19.94 -2.97 11.64
C ASP A 494 -19.12 -4.05 10.91
N GLY A 495 -17.93 -3.72 10.43
CA GLY A 495 -17.13 -4.59 9.58
C GLY A 495 -17.59 -4.69 8.13
N LYS A 496 -18.60 -3.88 7.73
CA LYS A 496 -19.15 -3.90 6.35
C LYS A 496 -19.34 -2.51 5.75
N HIS A 497 -19.65 -1.53 6.59
CA HIS A 497 -19.99 -0.19 6.15
C HIS A 497 -19.08 0.83 6.80
N PHE A 498 -18.64 1.78 5.99
CA PHE A 498 -17.82 2.90 6.43
C PHE A 498 -18.58 4.21 6.31
N GLN A 499 -18.33 5.12 7.24
CA GLN A 499 -18.86 6.46 7.25
C GLN A 499 -17.75 7.48 7.38
N VAL A 500 -17.81 8.57 6.60
CA VAL A 500 -16.85 9.67 6.72
C VAL A 500 -16.97 10.30 8.09
N VAL A 501 -15.86 10.38 8.82
CA VAL A 501 -15.78 11.13 10.08
C VAL A 501 -15.82 12.62 9.75
N PRO A 502 -16.77 13.38 10.36
CA PRO A 502 -16.87 14.81 10.12
C PRO A 502 -15.60 15.56 10.54
N ALA A 503 -15.08 16.42 9.66
CA ALA A 503 -13.91 17.23 9.92
C ALA A 503 -14.29 18.57 10.59
N ALA A 504 -13.82 18.83 11.81
CA ALA A 504 -13.91 20.15 12.41
C ALA A 504 -12.94 21.14 11.71
N PRO A 505 -13.29 22.42 11.52
CA PRO A 505 -12.48 23.37 10.74
C PRO A 505 -11.03 23.54 11.21
N ASN A 506 -10.77 23.41 12.50
CA ASN A 506 -9.46 23.62 13.12
C ASN A 506 -8.87 22.32 13.70
N SER A 507 -9.32 21.17 13.24
CA SER A 507 -8.78 19.85 13.63
C SER A 507 -7.79 19.33 12.60
N GLY A 508 -7.08 18.25 12.94
CA GLY A 508 -6.20 17.56 12.00
C GLY A 508 -6.92 17.04 10.74
N LEU A 509 -8.21 16.65 10.85
CA LEU A 509 -9.01 16.26 9.68
C LEU A 509 -9.48 17.47 8.85
N GLY A 510 -9.46 18.68 9.42
CA GLY A 510 -9.74 19.94 8.73
C GLY A 510 -8.50 20.56 8.06
N LEU A 511 -7.33 19.96 8.21
CA LEU A 511 -6.09 20.46 7.65
C LEU A 511 -6.08 20.28 6.12
N VAL A 512 -5.79 21.35 5.38
CA VAL A 512 -5.72 21.32 3.91
C VAL A 512 -4.25 21.41 3.49
N VAL A 513 -3.66 20.28 3.13
CA VAL A 513 -2.25 20.14 2.75
C VAL A 513 -2.11 19.26 1.52
N CYS A 514 -0.99 19.33 0.82
CA CYS A 514 -0.72 18.41 -0.28
C CYS A 514 0.09 17.22 0.26
N ALA A 515 -0.60 16.27 0.89
CA ALA A 515 0.01 15.10 1.51
C ALA A 515 0.46 14.05 0.49
N ARG A 516 1.40 13.20 0.88
CA ARG A 516 1.90 12.04 0.14
C ARG A 516 2.03 10.83 1.06
N GLY A 517 3.20 10.53 1.58
CA GLY A 517 3.40 9.43 2.50
C GLY A 517 2.62 9.60 3.79
N ALA A 518 2.13 8.49 4.35
CA ALA A 518 1.50 8.42 5.66
C ALA A 518 2.01 7.20 6.42
N ALA A 519 2.40 7.40 7.68
CA ALA A 519 2.75 6.34 8.60
C ALA A 519 1.90 6.43 9.88
N PHE A 520 1.54 5.29 10.44
CA PHE A 520 0.67 5.18 11.61
C PHE A 520 1.41 4.45 12.73
N GLY A 521 1.25 4.90 13.97
CA GLY A 521 1.85 4.25 15.12
C GLY A 521 1.48 4.92 16.44
N ASP A 522 1.68 4.19 17.54
CA ASP A 522 1.53 4.73 18.89
C ASP A 522 2.83 5.43 19.32
N LEU A 523 3.05 6.64 18.80
CA LEU A 523 4.25 7.47 19.03
C LEU A 523 4.37 7.95 20.48
N PHE A 524 3.28 7.92 21.24
CA PHE A 524 3.22 8.48 22.60
C PHE A 524 3.06 7.39 23.66
N ASN A 525 3.06 6.12 23.26
CA ASN A 525 2.85 4.95 24.14
C ASN A 525 1.59 5.12 25.03
N ASP A 526 0.55 5.79 24.50
CA ASP A 526 -0.71 6.07 25.21
C ASP A 526 -1.89 5.25 24.65
N GLY A 527 -1.60 4.30 23.72
CA GLY A 527 -2.56 3.43 23.06
C GLY A 527 -3.42 4.13 22.04
N LYS A 528 -2.99 5.29 21.56
CA LYS A 528 -3.69 6.07 20.55
C LYS A 528 -2.83 6.22 19.32
N LEU A 529 -3.30 5.68 18.22
CA LEU A 529 -2.57 5.76 16.97
C LEU A 529 -2.49 7.22 16.47
N ALA A 530 -1.26 7.70 16.29
CA ALA A 530 -0.95 8.96 15.64
C ALA A 530 -0.72 8.74 14.15
N VAL A 531 -0.77 9.82 13.36
CA VAL A 531 -0.50 9.80 11.92
C VAL A 531 0.59 10.81 11.58
N VAL A 532 1.66 10.35 10.93
CA VAL A 532 2.70 11.20 10.36
C VAL A 532 2.43 11.34 8.87
N LEU A 533 2.31 12.57 8.37
CA LEU A 533 2.16 12.86 6.95
C LEU A 533 3.41 13.57 6.43
N ASN A 534 3.98 13.04 5.36
CA ASN A 534 4.97 13.75 4.56
C ASN A 534 4.23 14.54 3.47
N THR A 535 4.38 15.88 3.46
CA THR A 535 3.70 16.75 2.53
C THR A 535 4.66 17.21 1.44
N ILE A 536 4.18 17.32 0.20
CA ILE A 536 5.03 17.80 -0.88
C ILE A 536 5.22 19.31 -0.78
N ASP A 537 6.48 19.78 -0.90
CA ASP A 537 6.89 21.18 -0.80
C ASP A 537 6.41 21.91 0.47
N GLY A 538 6.33 21.16 1.57
CA GLY A 538 5.84 21.70 2.83
C GLY A 538 6.45 21.03 4.07
N PRO A 539 6.09 21.54 5.26
CA PRO A 539 6.46 20.91 6.52
C PRO A 539 5.68 19.61 6.72
N PRO A 540 6.20 18.65 7.50
CA PRO A 540 5.45 17.45 7.86
C PRO A 540 4.27 17.80 8.77
N VAL A 541 3.31 16.89 8.82
CA VAL A 541 2.17 16.95 9.75
C VAL A 541 2.28 15.79 10.74
N LEU A 542 2.05 16.05 12.00
CA LEU A 542 1.93 15.03 13.06
C LEU A 542 0.56 15.15 13.70
N LEU A 543 -0.33 14.26 13.31
CA LEU A 543 -1.68 14.18 13.84
C LEU A 543 -1.68 13.35 15.12
N ARG A 544 -1.72 14.01 16.27
CA ARG A 544 -1.94 13.36 17.55
C ARG A 544 -3.41 13.05 17.73
N ASN A 545 -3.72 11.82 18.11
CA ASN A 545 -5.08 11.38 18.36
C ASN A 545 -5.61 11.96 19.70
N ALA A 546 -6.73 12.69 19.64
CA ALA A 546 -7.36 13.36 20.78
C ALA A 546 -8.61 12.62 21.30
N VAL A 547 -8.93 11.43 20.79
CA VAL A 547 -10.10 10.66 21.22
C VAL A 547 -9.98 10.29 22.70
N SER A 548 -11.09 10.49 23.44
CA SER A 548 -11.21 10.16 24.86
C SER A 548 -12.58 9.54 25.13
N ASN A 549 -12.76 8.30 24.68
CA ASN A 549 -14.00 7.54 24.83
C ASN A 549 -13.95 6.51 25.96
N GLY A 550 -12.78 6.31 26.59
CA GLY A 550 -12.55 5.35 27.67
C GLY A 550 -12.58 3.90 27.18
N ASN A 551 -12.30 3.65 25.91
CA ASN A 551 -12.02 2.32 25.39
C ASN A 551 -10.61 1.87 25.80
N ASN A 552 -10.44 0.57 25.96
CA ASN A 552 -9.18 -0.06 26.34
C ASN A 552 -8.44 -0.57 25.11
N TRP A 553 -7.16 -0.83 25.28
CA TRP A 553 -6.25 -1.22 24.23
C TRP A 553 -5.14 -2.14 24.75
N VAL A 554 -4.42 -2.78 23.83
CA VAL A 554 -3.10 -3.41 24.07
C VAL A 554 -2.22 -3.19 22.84
N VAL A 555 -0.92 -3.03 23.04
CA VAL A 555 0.10 -2.99 21.99
C VAL A 555 1.05 -4.15 22.19
N LEU A 556 1.36 -4.88 21.12
CA LEU A 556 2.26 -6.03 21.15
C LEU A 556 3.52 -5.72 20.33
N HIS A 557 4.67 -5.76 20.99
CA HIS A 557 5.98 -5.77 20.36
C HIS A 557 6.43 -7.23 20.25
N LEU A 558 6.32 -7.81 19.05
CA LEU A 558 6.70 -9.19 18.81
C LEU A 558 8.19 -9.29 18.48
N VAL A 559 8.85 -10.31 19.03
CA VAL A 559 10.27 -10.56 18.78
C VAL A 559 10.44 -12.02 18.43
N GLY A 560 10.87 -12.30 17.21
CA GLY A 560 11.07 -13.64 16.69
C GLY A 560 12.19 -14.41 17.37
N GLY A 561 12.12 -15.71 17.30
CA GLY A 561 13.12 -16.63 17.82
C GLY A 561 14.28 -16.86 16.86
N ALA A 562 15.06 -17.89 17.10
CA ALA A 562 16.29 -18.17 16.34
C ALA A 562 16.03 -18.69 14.90
N LYS A 563 14.80 -19.02 14.53
CA LYS A 563 14.46 -19.60 13.23
C LYS A 563 13.66 -18.67 12.32
N GLY A 564 13.20 -17.55 12.83
CA GLY A 564 12.43 -16.56 12.10
C GLY A 564 13.11 -15.19 12.13
N PRO A 565 12.57 -14.21 11.38
CA PRO A 565 13.03 -12.82 11.46
C PRO A 565 12.94 -12.29 12.89
N ARG A 566 14.00 -11.63 13.35
CA ARG A 566 14.09 -11.16 14.73
C ARG A 566 13.07 -10.07 15.05
N ASP A 567 12.73 -9.23 14.09
CA ASP A 567 11.67 -8.23 14.18
C ASP A 567 10.25 -8.79 13.95
N ALA A 568 10.16 -10.14 13.84
CA ALA A 568 8.92 -10.88 13.67
C ALA A 568 8.08 -10.51 12.42
N VAL A 569 8.65 -9.89 11.39
CA VAL A 569 7.94 -9.62 10.13
C VAL A 569 7.36 -10.94 9.57
N GLY A 570 6.05 -10.93 9.23
CA GLY A 570 5.28 -12.11 8.84
C GLY A 570 4.55 -12.82 9.99
N ALA A 571 4.81 -12.45 11.25
CA ALA A 571 4.05 -12.97 12.40
C ALA A 571 2.61 -12.44 12.38
N LYS A 572 1.67 -13.27 12.85
CA LYS A 572 0.24 -12.98 12.94
C LYS A 572 -0.24 -13.11 14.37
N ALA A 573 -0.94 -12.12 14.88
CA ALA A 573 -1.55 -12.16 16.21
C ALA A 573 -3.08 -12.18 16.08
N PHE A 574 -3.71 -13.15 16.75
CA PHE A 574 -5.16 -13.27 16.87
C PHE A 574 -5.54 -13.00 18.32
N LEU A 575 -6.16 -11.85 18.57
CA LEU A 575 -6.54 -11.40 19.90
C LEU A 575 -8.06 -11.45 20.07
N THR A 576 -8.53 -12.13 21.11
CA THR A 576 -9.95 -12.17 21.49
C THR A 576 -10.16 -11.39 22.79
N ALA A 577 -11.05 -10.42 22.78
CA ALA A 577 -11.48 -9.65 23.94
C ALA A 577 -12.95 -9.27 23.82
N GLY A 578 -13.73 -9.42 24.89
CA GLY A 578 -15.15 -9.04 24.90
C GLY A 578 -16.00 -9.75 23.85
N GLY A 579 -15.60 -10.92 23.39
CA GLY A 579 -16.29 -11.72 22.37
C GLY A 579 -15.94 -11.40 20.93
N MET A 580 -15.07 -10.42 20.66
CA MET A 580 -14.54 -10.07 19.34
C MET A 580 -13.14 -10.67 19.17
N THR A 581 -12.85 -11.27 18.02
CA THR A 581 -11.51 -11.73 17.64
C THR A 581 -10.99 -10.87 16.50
N GLN A 582 -9.82 -10.29 16.68
CA GLN A 582 -9.15 -9.44 15.72
C GLN A 582 -7.87 -10.10 15.23
N ARG A 583 -7.46 -9.84 13.98
CA ARG A 583 -6.15 -10.21 13.44
C ARG A 583 -5.33 -8.98 13.13
N ASN A 584 -4.05 -9.01 13.51
CA ASN A 584 -3.01 -8.09 13.05
C ASN A 584 -1.76 -8.87 12.67
N ASP A 585 -1.11 -8.44 11.60
CA ASP A 585 0.13 -9.03 11.09
C ASP A 585 1.26 -8.02 11.17
N VAL A 586 2.48 -8.47 11.45
CA VAL A 586 3.69 -7.64 11.38
C VAL A 586 4.09 -7.51 9.92
N ILE A 587 3.96 -6.31 9.37
CA ILE A 587 4.21 -6.03 7.96
C ILE A 587 5.21 -4.88 7.85
N SER A 588 6.27 -5.07 7.07
CA SER A 588 7.18 -4.00 6.63
C SER A 588 6.64 -3.36 5.36
N GLY A 589 6.78 -2.03 5.21
CA GLY A 589 6.28 -1.30 4.04
C GLY A 589 4.78 -1.01 4.08
N GLY A 590 4.13 -1.03 2.92
CA GLY A 590 2.70 -0.67 2.77
C GLY A 590 2.47 0.83 2.57
N SER A 591 1.22 1.30 2.77
CA SER A 591 0.83 2.70 2.57
C SER A 591 1.26 3.24 1.19
N PHE A 592 1.68 4.50 1.13
CA PHE A 592 2.36 5.08 -0.01
C PHE A 592 3.81 5.36 0.35
N LEU A 593 4.72 4.52 -0.16
CA LEU A 593 6.16 4.65 -0.01
C LEU A 593 6.63 4.76 1.45
N SER A 594 5.85 4.19 2.40
CA SER A 594 6.00 4.44 3.83
C SER A 594 6.09 3.13 4.62
N ASN A 595 6.46 3.23 5.89
CA ASN A 595 6.47 2.11 6.83
C ASN A 595 5.76 2.50 8.13
N HIS A 596 4.78 1.69 8.53
CA HIS A 596 4.08 1.87 9.79
C HIS A 596 4.91 1.40 10.99
N ASP A 597 4.50 1.78 12.21
CA ASP A 597 4.96 1.11 13.42
C ASP A 597 4.63 -0.40 13.32
N MET A 598 5.64 -1.26 13.44
CA MET A 598 5.47 -2.71 13.33
C MET A 598 4.93 -3.36 14.61
N ARG A 599 4.80 -2.59 15.71
CA ARG A 599 4.08 -3.05 16.90
C ARG A 599 2.59 -3.17 16.59
N LEU A 600 1.98 -4.27 17.03
CA LEU A 600 0.59 -4.58 16.74
C LEU A 600 -0.34 -3.91 17.75
N HIS A 601 -1.14 -2.96 17.32
CA HIS A 601 -2.12 -2.26 18.13
C HIS A 601 -3.50 -2.94 18.03
N PHE A 602 -4.14 -3.17 19.18
CA PHE A 602 -5.50 -3.70 19.31
C PHE A 602 -6.33 -2.81 20.22
N GLY A 603 -7.36 -2.15 19.68
CA GLY A 603 -8.46 -1.62 20.48
C GLY A 603 -9.36 -2.76 20.93
N ILE A 604 -9.80 -2.73 22.17
CA ILE A 604 -10.64 -3.79 22.77
C ILE A 604 -11.93 -3.27 23.39
N GLY A 605 -12.34 -2.05 23.00
CA GLY A 605 -13.55 -1.43 23.48
C GLY A 605 -13.61 -1.36 25.02
N LYS A 606 -14.69 -1.81 25.61
CA LYS A 606 -14.87 -1.82 27.06
C LYS A 606 -14.39 -3.09 27.77
N ALA A 607 -13.77 -4.02 27.02
CA ALA A 607 -13.23 -5.24 27.61
C ALA A 607 -12.11 -4.89 28.61
N LYS A 608 -12.10 -5.56 29.77
CA LYS A 608 -11.15 -5.29 30.85
C LYS A 608 -10.00 -6.31 30.91
N GLN A 609 -10.02 -7.27 30.02
CA GLN A 609 -9.01 -8.31 29.89
C GLN A 609 -8.98 -8.81 28.44
N VAL A 610 -7.88 -9.42 28.07
CA VAL A 610 -7.76 -10.23 26.86
C VAL A 610 -8.14 -11.66 27.23
N ASP A 611 -9.13 -12.22 26.52
CA ASP A 611 -9.64 -13.57 26.80
C ASP A 611 -8.74 -14.65 26.18
N LYS A 612 -8.16 -14.34 25.00
CA LYS A 612 -7.21 -15.21 24.29
C LYS A 612 -6.28 -14.37 23.42
N LEU A 613 -5.00 -14.73 23.38
CA LEU A 613 -4.03 -14.26 22.39
C LEU A 613 -3.30 -15.47 21.80
N GLU A 614 -3.45 -15.69 20.50
CA GLU A 614 -2.71 -16.69 19.73
C GLU A 614 -1.75 -15.96 18.78
N ILE A 615 -0.47 -16.29 18.83
CA ILE A 615 0.55 -15.80 17.91
C ILE A 615 0.94 -16.95 16.99
N ARG A 616 1.02 -16.67 15.70
CA ARG A 616 1.59 -17.55 14.69
C ARG A 616 2.86 -16.90 14.18
N TRP A 617 3.97 -17.52 14.49
CA TRP A 617 5.29 -17.04 14.15
C TRP A 617 5.64 -17.35 12.69
N PRO A 618 6.58 -16.63 12.06
CA PRO A 618 6.93 -16.85 10.65
C PRO A 618 7.47 -18.25 10.36
N ASP A 619 8.13 -18.89 11.34
CA ASP A 619 8.64 -20.27 11.24
C ASP A 619 7.53 -21.35 11.33
N GLY A 620 6.26 -20.93 11.44
CA GLY A 620 5.08 -21.80 11.56
C GLY A 620 4.73 -22.21 12.99
N ALA A 621 5.51 -21.82 14.00
CA ALA A 621 5.19 -22.07 15.40
C ALA A 621 3.91 -21.32 15.82
N LYS A 622 3.15 -21.92 16.77
CA LYS A 622 1.94 -21.31 17.33
C LYS A 622 2.06 -21.26 18.85
N GLU A 623 1.78 -20.10 19.40
CA GLU A 623 1.87 -19.87 20.84
C GLU A 623 0.59 -19.21 21.36
N ASN A 624 0.09 -19.66 22.53
CA ASN A 624 -0.96 -18.96 23.26
C ASN A 624 -0.31 -18.19 24.41
N VAL A 625 -0.49 -16.90 24.43
CA VAL A 625 0.14 -15.98 25.39
C VAL A 625 -0.93 -15.36 26.28
N ALA A 626 -0.71 -15.35 27.59
CA ALA A 626 -1.57 -14.66 28.54
C ALA A 626 -1.03 -13.24 28.80
N LEU A 627 -1.90 -12.25 28.71
CA LEU A 627 -1.57 -10.87 29.07
C LEU A 627 -2.06 -10.57 30.49
N SER A 628 -1.25 -9.87 31.27
CA SER A 628 -1.51 -9.58 32.68
C SER A 628 -2.51 -8.43 32.91
N ALA A 629 -2.66 -7.53 31.92
CA ALA A 629 -3.46 -6.31 32.03
C ALA A 629 -3.89 -5.81 30.64
N VAL A 630 -4.68 -4.75 30.61
CA VAL A 630 -4.98 -3.95 29.43
C VAL A 630 -4.37 -2.54 29.59
N ASN A 631 -4.38 -1.74 28.51
CA ASN A 631 -3.77 -0.41 28.46
C ASN A 631 -2.26 -0.47 28.74
N ARG A 632 -1.58 -1.40 28.08
CA ARG A 632 -0.17 -1.68 28.23
C ARG A 632 0.47 -2.04 26.89
N VAL A 633 1.76 -1.80 26.80
CA VAL A 633 2.64 -2.35 25.77
C VAL A 633 3.26 -3.63 26.32
N PHE A 634 3.22 -4.69 25.54
CA PHE A 634 3.82 -5.99 25.88
C PHE A 634 4.89 -6.35 24.85
N ARG A 635 6.10 -6.64 25.36
CA ARG A 635 7.12 -7.33 24.57
C ARG A 635 6.87 -8.83 24.68
N ILE A 636 6.72 -9.50 23.54
CA ILE A 636 6.49 -10.95 23.47
C ILE A 636 7.60 -11.55 22.61
N GLU A 637 8.50 -12.27 23.25
CA GLU A 637 9.57 -13.01 22.58
C GLU A 637 9.13 -14.47 22.41
N GLU A 638 9.31 -15.00 21.20
CA GLU A 638 8.90 -16.36 20.86
C GLU A 638 9.41 -17.40 21.88
N GLY A 639 8.48 -18.20 22.41
CA GLY A 639 8.76 -19.23 23.42
C GLY A 639 9.08 -18.72 24.83
N LYS A 640 9.04 -17.38 25.08
CA LYS A 640 9.34 -16.78 26.40
C LYS A 640 8.13 -16.11 27.06
N GLY A 641 7.02 -15.96 26.30
CA GLY A 641 5.80 -15.30 26.77
C GLY A 641 5.89 -13.77 26.81
N ALA A 642 4.90 -13.12 27.44
CA ALA A 642 4.74 -11.69 27.48
C ALA A 642 5.40 -11.04 28.71
N VAL A 643 6.07 -9.92 28.48
CA VAL A 643 6.59 -9.04 29.54
C VAL A 643 6.03 -7.63 29.27
N GLU A 644 5.49 -6.98 30.30
CA GLU A 644 5.04 -5.60 30.20
C GLU A 644 6.27 -4.68 29.97
N GLU A 645 6.24 -3.87 28.92
CA GLU A 645 7.26 -2.85 28.71
C GLU A 645 6.96 -1.65 29.61
N PRO A 646 7.93 -1.18 30.41
CA PRO A 646 7.69 -0.02 31.27
C PRO A 646 7.49 1.20 30.38
N LEU A 647 6.34 1.85 30.48
CA LEU A 647 6.11 3.18 29.95
C LEU A 647 6.96 4.15 30.78
N LYS A 648 8.14 4.52 30.29
CA LYS A 648 9.09 5.42 31.01
C LYS A 648 8.71 6.88 30.86
#